data_327e7b59b57f2ea88fd3c0c3977ce875
#
_entry.id   327e7b59b57f2ea88fd3c0c3977ce875
#
_cell.length_a   1.000
_cell.length_b   1.000
_cell.length_c   1.000
_cell.angle_alpha   90.00
_cell.angle_beta   90.00
_cell.angle_gamma   90.00
#
_symmetry.space_group_name_H-M   'P 1'
#
loop_
_entity.id
_entity.type
_entity.pdbx_description
1 polymer ?
#
loop_
_entity_poly.entity_id
_entity_poly.type
_entity_poly.pdbx_seq_one_letter_code
_entity_poly.pdbx_strand_id
1 'polypeptide(L)'
;FNRNGAWPDLYFGKISLSPALRRCCSVERLQTGISMYFGHDGLHASCESKHCGRGSRCIVNEETQMPECQCLEVCKSTYMPICGSDGKFYENHCELHRASCLQKKKIYIIHSKDCFFKGDTCTMADYNRLKHILLDLQVQRHPQSSIPDPDSSSQKHFLVESLFKYLDYNGNGYLSSSELTQGPPENDFLGCSLEDLLRFDDYNNDGSLSLQEFYTTFQVVHLSLPKEQRIIVTTVTVGLSTVLTCGIQGALRPPIIWERNGITLNFLDLEDINDFGEDDSLYITKVTTIHMGNYTCHAYGYEDLYQTHVLQVNVPPVIRVYPETQAQEPGVSASLKCHAEGIPTPRITWLKNGMDVGPKLSKQLSLIANGSELYINSVRYEDTGAYTCIAKNEVGVDEDISSLFIEDSARKTLANILWREEGLSVGNVFYVFSDDGITIIQPTDCEIRRHIKPNEKIFASYEEICPQMKGEITQSCQWASAVNIRNRYIYVTQPVLSRILIIDVQTQKVQQAIGVDSLPVKLLYDKSHDQVWVLSWGNMQKSQPSLQVIPEASAGESQQHIIRVPYEGVDDFFIPPTNLVINHIRFGFIFNKSNLTVHKIDLETMMLVKTISFHNYSCIPHAMAYTHLGGYFFVQCKKNQTTLASSQVVIDSVTDAVIGPNGDIKGVPHVSPDGHFLVSTDEDSGRLQVQAITTRGEIQLLYDLRTDVHLCDLAFQPSFTESNQYYIYATSLFQTDLLFMELSTGRVDMLKNLKEPILAQDWPWDSNTRIVKDSGLFGQYLITSAKESLFLINGWQKTLRCEVSGIKRGNTVVWVGEV
;
A
#
# COMPACT_ATOMS: atom_id res chain seq x y z
N PHE A 1 -40.80 21.01 -39.60
CA PHE A 1 -41.20 20.22 -40.79
C PHE A 1 -40.33 18.92 -40.78
N ASN A 2 -41.05 17.82 -40.87
CA ASN A 2 -40.65 16.42 -40.93
C ASN A 2 -39.57 16.06 -41.96
N ARG A 3 -38.67 15.14 -41.62
CA ARG A 3 -38.46 13.77 -42.14
C ARG A 3 -37.02 13.41 -42.37
N ASN A 4 -36.65 12.31 -41.68
CA ASN A 4 -35.84 11.16 -42.18
C ASN A 4 -34.54 11.43 -42.95
N GLY A 5 -33.42 11.11 -42.38
CA GLY A 5 -32.16 10.86 -43.05
C GLY A 5 -31.31 9.95 -42.17
N ALA A 6 -31.24 8.66 -42.51
CA ALA A 6 -30.46 7.62 -41.89
C ALA A 6 -28.95 7.91 -41.98
N TRP A 7 -28.21 7.60 -40.91
CA TRP A 7 -26.76 7.58 -40.89
C TRP A 7 -26.26 6.27 -41.52
N PRO A 8 -25.23 6.30 -42.36
CA PRO A 8 -24.68 5.09 -42.96
C PRO A 8 -23.73 4.37 -41.96
N ASP A 9 -23.93 3.10 -41.86
CA ASP A 9 -23.04 2.13 -41.18
C ASP A 9 -21.61 2.25 -41.70
N LEU A 10 -20.65 2.53 -40.83
CA LEU A 10 -19.24 2.41 -41.10
C LEU A 10 -18.76 0.99 -40.74
N TYR A 11 -18.45 0.25 -41.76
CA TYR A 11 -17.85 -1.08 -41.78
C TYR A 11 -16.63 -1.19 -40.86
N PHE A 12 -16.66 -2.14 -39.94
CA PHE A 12 -15.48 -2.74 -39.36
C PHE A 12 -14.74 -3.58 -40.41
N GLY A 13 -13.63 -3.05 -40.90
CA GLY A 13 -12.71 -3.76 -41.77
C GLY A 13 -11.92 -4.81 -40.99
N LYS A 14 -12.11 -6.07 -41.30
CA LYS A 14 -11.23 -7.17 -40.90
C LYS A 14 -9.83 -6.92 -41.46
N ILE A 15 -8.86 -6.62 -40.61
CA ILE A 15 -7.45 -6.65 -40.97
C ILE A 15 -6.99 -8.11 -40.99
N SER A 16 -6.78 -8.65 -42.17
CA SER A 16 -6.14 -9.93 -42.38
C SER A 16 -4.63 -9.79 -42.18
N LEU A 17 -4.09 -10.40 -41.13
CA LEU A 17 -2.64 -10.54 -40.93
C LEU A 17 -2.04 -11.49 -41.95
N SER A 18 -1.03 -11.03 -42.66
CA SER A 18 -0.24 -11.74 -43.67
C SER A 18 0.56 -12.92 -43.07
N PRO A 19 0.84 -13.99 -43.86
CA PRO A 19 1.45 -15.25 -43.39
C PRO A 19 2.95 -15.18 -43.04
N ALA A 20 3.58 -14.02 -42.94
CA ALA A 20 5.04 -13.92 -42.83
C ALA A 20 5.60 -13.93 -41.40
N LEU A 21 4.77 -13.99 -40.33
CA LEU A 21 5.20 -13.99 -38.92
C LEU A 21 5.12 -15.36 -38.21
N ARG A 22 5.13 -16.47 -39.00
CA ARG A 22 5.21 -17.82 -38.42
C ARG A 22 6.60 -18.43 -38.60
N ARG A 23 7.65 -17.83 -38.14
CA ARG A 23 8.97 -18.47 -37.95
C ARG A 23 9.83 -17.64 -37.02
N CYS A 24 9.67 -17.90 -35.76
CA CYS A 24 10.72 -17.76 -34.75
C CYS A 24 10.12 -18.13 -33.39
N CYS A 25 10.34 -19.36 -32.97
CA CYS A 25 10.49 -19.86 -31.61
C CYS A 25 10.34 -21.37 -31.62
N SER A 26 11.42 -22.04 -31.95
CA SER A 26 11.60 -23.46 -31.64
C SER A 26 12.01 -23.52 -30.17
N VAL A 27 11.08 -23.93 -29.33
CA VAL A 27 11.38 -24.34 -27.95
C VAL A 27 11.59 -25.83 -27.96
N GLU A 28 12.79 -26.26 -27.62
CA GLU A 28 13.12 -27.67 -27.39
C GLU A 28 12.26 -28.25 -26.27
N ARG A 29 11.72 -29.43 -26.54
CA ARG A 29 10.90 -30.20 -25.63
C ARG A 29 11.77 -30.74 -24.49
N LEU A 30 11.47 -30.42 -23.27
CA LEU A 30 11.71 -31.31 -22.16
C LEU A 30 10.43 -32.10 -21.88
N GLN A 31 10.55 -33.40 -22.14
CA GLN A 31 9.50 -34.38 -21.87
C GLN A 31 9.42 -34.68 -20.39
N THR A 32 8.35 -34.23 -19.74
CA THR A 32 7.74 -34.96 -18.64
C THR A 32 6.23 -34.99 -18.89
N GLY A 33 5.69 -36.19 -18.86
CA GLY A 33 4.39 -36.54 -19.38
C GLY A 33 3.22 -35.82 -18.71
N ILE A 34 2.58 -34.98 -19.50
CA ILE A 34 1.19 -34.57 -19.28
C ILE A 34 0.43 -35.02 -20.56
N SER A 35 -0.39 -36.03 -20.39
CA SER A 35 -1.31 -36.50 -21.41
C SER A 35 -2.32 -35.41 -21.72
N MET A 36 -2.18 -34.79 -22.91
CA MET A 36 -3.25 -33.94 -23.45
C MET A 36 -4.30 -34.81 -24.11
N TYR A 37 -5.47 -34.90 -23.51
CA TYR A 37 -6.69 -35.31 -24.21
C TYR A 37 -7.29 -34.09 -24.89
N PHE A 38 -7.22 -34.01 -26.20
CA PHE A 38 -8.07 -33.13 -26.99
C PHE A 38 -9.47 -33.76 -27.08
N GLY A 39 -10.43 -33.15 -26.40
CA GLY A 39 -11.87 -33.45 -26.57
C GLY A 39 -12.61 -32.13 -26.75
N HIS A 40 -13.35 -32.02 -27.80
CA HIS A 40 -14.31 -30.96 -28.09
C HIS A 40 -15.23 -30.71 -26.88
N ASP A 41 -15.37 -29.46 -26.48
CA ASP A 41 -16.57 -28.69 -26.20
C ASP A 41 -16.32 -27.58 -25.16
N GLY A 42 -16.88 -26.45 -25.41
CA GLY A 42 -16.66 -25.13 -24.77
C GLY A 42 -17.03 -24.96 -23.29
N LEU A 43 -16.71 -25.92 -22.40
CA LEU A 43 -17.08 -25.93 -21.00
C LEU A 43 -15.90 -26.06 -20.00
N HIS A 44 -14.64 -26.12 -20.45
CA HIS A 44 -13.51 -26.35 -19.57
C HIS A 44 -12.74 -25.07 -19.14
N ALA A 45 -13.24 -23.88 -19.43
CA ALA A 45 -12.56 -22.63 -19.09
C ALA A 45 -12.68 -22.19 -17.62
N SER A 46 -13.46 -22.88 -16.79
CA SER A 46 -13.84 -22.38 -15.47
C SER A 46 -12.80 -22.61 -14.35
N CYS A 47 -12.07 -23.73 -14.36
CA CYS A 47 -11.02 -24.00 -13.37
C CYS A 47 -9.65 -23.38 -13.72
N GLU A 48 -9.42 -22.96 -14.95
CA GLU A 48 -8.19 -22.25 -15.35
C GLU A 48 -8.10 -20.85 -14.75
N SER A 49 -9.26 -20.25 -14.43
CA SER A 49 -9.35 -18.92 -13.84
C SER A 49 -9.52 -18.93 -12.32
N LYS A 50 -9.77 -20.09 -11.70
CA LYS A 50 -9.99 -20.19 -10.25
C LYS A 50 -8.81 -20.83 -9.52
N HIS A 51 -8.12 -20.01 -8.73
CA HIS A 51 -7.07 -20.50 -7.84
C HIS A 51 -7.69 -21.05 -6.54
N CYS A 52 -7.37 -22.28 -6.20
CA CYS A 52 -7.75 -22.91 -4.94
C CYS A 52 -6.56 -22.98 -4.00
N GLY A 53 -6.80 -22.67 -2.72
CA GLY A 53 -5.77 -22.74 -1.68
C GLY A 53 -5.19 -24.15 -1.51
N ARG A 54 -4.04 -24.23 -0.85
CA ARG A 54 -3.39 -25.52 -0.57
C ARG A 54 -4.31 -26.46 0.19
N GLY A 55 -4.16 -27.76 -0.04
CA GLY A 55 -5.05 -28.76 0.55
C GLY A 55 -6.43 -28.85 -0.13
N SER A 56 -6.63 -28.09 -1.22
CA SER A 56 -7.85 -28.14 -2.02
C SER A 56 -7.52 -28.18 -3.52
N ARG A 57 -8.48 -28.66 -4.31
CA ARG A 57 -8.44 -28.69 -5.79
C ARG A 57 -9.67 -28.02 -6.37
N CYS A 58 -9.52 -27.42 -7.52
CA CYS A 58 -10.67 -26.90 -8.25
C CYS A 58 -11.45 -28.03 -8.90
N ILE A 59 -12.76 -28.04 -8.69
CA ILE A 59 -13.72 -28.90 -9.37
C ILE A 59 -14.85 -28.04 -9.93
N VAL A 60 -15.47 -28.49 -11.02
CA VAL A 60 -16.69 -27.88 -11.53
C VAL A 60 -17.87 -28.59 -10.87
N ASN A 61 -18.67 -27.82 -10.14
CA ASN A 61 -19.87 -28.33 -9.51
C ASN A 61 -20.88 -28.75 -10.61
N GLU A 62 -21.33 -30.00 -10.60
CA GLU A 62 -22.19 -30.57 -11.65
C GLU A 62 -23.58 -29.89 -11.71
N GLU A 63 -24.08 -29.38 -10.59
CA GLU A 63 -25.41 -28.75 -10.53
C GLU A 63 -25.35 -27.25 -10.94
N THR A 64 -24.31 -26.51 -10.52
CA THR A 64 -24.22 -25.06 -10.75
C THR A 64 -23.36 -24.71 -11.96
N GLN A 65 -22.58 -25.67 -12.50
CA GLN A 65 -21.57 -25.46 -13.57
C GLN A 65 -20.51 -24.39 -13.20
N MET A 66 -20.38 -24.08 -11.92
CA MET A 66 -19.42 -23.09 -11.42
C MET A 66 -18.17 -23.77 -10.81
N PRO A 67 -16.98 -23.17 -10.94
CA PRO A 67 -15.76 -23.71 -10.35
C PRO A 67 -15.80 -23.54 -8.82
N GLU A 68 -15.65 -24.64 -8.11
CA GLU A 68 -15.58 -24.67 -6.64
C GLU A 68 -14.27 -25.30 -6.16
N CYS A 69 -13.78 -24.86 -4.98
CA CYS A 69 -12.62 -25.44 -4.36
C CYS A 69 -13.06 -26.54 -3.38
N GLN A 70 -12.68 -27.78 -3.66
CA GLN A 70 -12.93 -28.93 -2.81
C GLN A 70 -11.66 -29.36 -2.11
N CYS A 71 -11.73 -29.66 -0.80
CA CYS A 71 -10.59 -30.20 -0.05
C CYS A 71 -10.14 -31.53 -0.63
N LEU A 72 -8.83 -31.76 -0.64
CA LEU A 72 -8.23 -33.03 -1.10
C LEU A 72 -8.77 -34.20 -0.27
N GLU A 73 -9.11 -35.30 -0.94
CA GLU A 73 -9.60 -36.51 -0.28
C GLU A 73 -8.43 -37.28 0.34
N VAL A 74 -7.31 -37.36 -0.37
CA VAL A 74 -6.12 -38.11 0.03
C VAL A 74 -4.86 -37.38 -0.41
N CYS A 75 -3.84 -37.38 0.43
CA CYS A 75 -2.50 -36.91 0.09
C CYS A 75 -1.61 -38.05 -0.42
N LYS A 76 -0.60 -37.71 -1.24
CA LYS A 76 0.44 -38.69 -1.58
C LYS A 76 1.24 -39.04 -0.33
N SER A 77 1.55 -40.33 -0.15
CA SER A 77 2.26 -40.85 1.01
C SER A 77 3.77 -40.54 0.94
N THR A 78 4.13 -39.29 1.19
CA THR A 78 5.52 -38.91 1.49
C THR A 78 5.58 -38.57 2.97
N TYR A 79 6.44 -39.23 3.71
CA TYR A 79 6.61 -38.96 5.14
C TYR A 79 7.65 -37.87 5.33
N MET A 80 7.18 -36.67 5.61
CA MET A 80 7.97 -35.49 6.00
C MET A 80 7.27 -34.81 7.19
N PRO A 81 7.49 -35.32 8.41
CA PRO A 81 6.71 -34.89 9.56
C PRO A 81 6.92 -33.43 9.92
N ILE A 82 5.82 -32.74 10.20
CA ILE A 82 5.80 -31.31 10.54
C ILE A 82 4.85 -31.01 11.70
N CYS A 83 5.12 -29.90 12.38
CA CYS A 83 4.23 -29.36 13.41
C CYS A 83 3.29 -28.31 12.85
N GLY A 84 2.00 -28.40 13.17
CA GLY A 84 1.02 -27.38 12.89
C GLY A 84 0.91 -26.32 13.98
N SER A 85 0.41 -25.13 13.62
CA SER A 85 0.15 -24.04 14.58
C SER A 85 -0.93 -24.38 15.62
N ASP A 86 -1.68 -25.45 15.39
CA ASP A 86 -2.62 -26.04 16.34
C ASP A 86 -1.94 -26.97 17.35
N GLY A 87 -0.60 -27.09 17.24
CA GLY A 87 0.24 -27.93 18.09
C GLY A 87 0.10 -29.40 17.81
N LYS A 88 -0.42 -29.81 16.66
CA LYS A 88 -0.55 -31.21 16.23
C LYS A 88 0.57 -31.60 15.29
N PHE A 89 0.87 -32.90 15.32
CA PHE A 89 1.73 -33.58 14.38
C PHE A 89 0.97 -33.90 13.08
N TYR A 90 1.65 -33.71 11.96
CA TYR A 90 1.16 -34.07 10.62
C TYR A 90 2.24 -34.86 9.88
N GLU A 91 1.86 -35.91 9.18
CA GLU A 91 2.79 -36.77 8.46
C GLU A 91 3.54 -36.07 7.32
N ASN A 92 2.92 -35.03 6.76
CA ASN A 92 3.54 -34.18 5.72
C ASN A 92 2.76 -32.87 5.53
N HIS A 93 3.33 -31.99 4.72
CA HIS A 93 2.74 -30.70 4.37
C HIS A 93 1.34 -30.80 3.77
N CYS A 94 1.11 -31.84 2.94
CA CYS A 94 -0.20 -32.05 2.30
C CYS A 94 -1.26 -32.36 3.35
N GLU A 95 -0.98 -33.22 4.31
CA GLU A 95 -1.94 -33.58 5.39
C GLU A 95 -2.25 -32.40 6.29
N LEU A 96 -1.28 -31.53 6.58
CA LEU A 96 -1.52 -30.29 7.33
C LEU A 96 -2.48 -29.37 6.55
N HIS A 97 -2.22 -29.15 5.26
CA HIS A 97 -3.06 -28.28 4.42
C HIS A 97 -4.45 -28.88 4.20
N ARG A 98 -4.54 -30.20 4.05
CA ARG A 98 -5.82 -30.92 3.97
C ARG A 98 -6.64 -30.75 5.26
N ALA A 99 -5.99 -30.89 6.42
CA ALA A 99 -6.63 -30.67 7.71
C ALA A 99 -7.10 -29.23 7.89
N SER A 100 -6.30 -28.24 7.45
CA SER A 100 -6.64 -26.83 7.44
C SER A 100 -7.89 -26.56 6.57
N CYS A 101 -7.96 -27.16 5.39
CA CYS A 101 -9.12 -27.06 4.49
C CYS A 101 -10.37 -27.67 5.12
N LEU A 102 -10.29 -28.92 5.59
CA LEU A 102 -11.43 -29.64 6.19
C LEU A 102 -11.98 -28.97 7.45
N GLN A 103 -11.11 -28.41 8.28
CA GLN A 103 -11.50 -27.72 9.51
C GLN A 103 -11.94 -26.26 9.24
N LYS A 104 -11.78 -25.74 8.02
CA LYS A 104 -12.00 -24.33 7.66
C LYS A 104 -11.27 -23.37 8.62
N LYS A 105 -10.11 -23.81 9.11
CA LYS A 105 -9.26 -23.06 10.05
C LYS A 105 -7.87 -22.99 9.47
N LYS A 106 -7.27 -21.82 9.51
CA LYS A 106 -5.86 -21.67 9.07
C LYS A 106 -4.95 -22.39 10.05
N ILE A 107 -4.25 -23.42 9.55
CA ILE A 107 -3.19 -24.15 10.26
C ILE A 107 -1.93 -23.94 9.43
N TYR A 108 -0.90 -23.39 10.05
CA TYR A 108 0.37 -23.12 9.42
C TYR A 108 1.48 -23.98 10.03
N ILE A 109 2.56 -24.13 9.30
CA ILE A 109 3.72 -24.92 9.73
C ILE A 109 4.48 -24.15 10.78
N ILE A 110 4.79 -24.81 11.89
CA ILE A 110 5.73 -24.32 12.89
C ILE A 110 7.05 -25.09 12.71
N HIS A 111 8.15 -24.38 12.57
CA HIS A 111 9.49 -24.99 12.44
C HIS A 111 10.02 -25.60 13.73
N SER A 112 9.30 -25.42 14.84
CA SER A 112 9.57 -26.14 16.09
C SER A 112 9.18 -27.61 15.98
N LYS A 113 9.99 -28.50 16.55
CA LYS A 113 9.69 -29.94 16.66
C LYS A 113 8.88 -30.27 17.93
N ASP A 114 8.38 -29.29 18.66
CA ASP A 114 7.68 -29.47 19.96
C ASP A 114 6.46 -30.38 19.87
N CYS A 115 5.78 -30.42 18.73
CA CYS A 115 4.60 -31.27 18.57
C CYS A 115 4.92 -32.76 18.55
N PHE A 116 6.17 -33.12 18.21
CA PHE A 116 6.62 -34.53 18.21
C PHE A 116 6.75 -35.08 19.61
N PHE A 117 6.97 -34.21 20.60
CA PHE A 117 7.23 -34.57 22.00
C PHE A 117 5.98 -34.47 22.89
N LYS A 118 4.82 -34.11 22.35
CA LYS A 118 3.57 -34.01 23.10
C LYS A 118 3.09 -35.41 23.52
N GLY A 119 3.16 -35.64 24.81
CA GLY A 119 2.68 -36.89 25.45
C GLY A 119 3.73 -37.97 25.67
N ASP A 120 4.98 -37.73 25.24
CA ASP A 120 6.10 -38.65 25.47
C ASP A 120 6.93 -38.23 26.70
N THR A 121 7.69 -39.20 27.23
CA THR A 121 8.64 -38.96 28.32
C THR A 121 9.85 -38.13 27.87
N CYS A 122 10.15 -38.11 26.58
CA CYS A 122 11.22 -37.34 25.96
C CYS A 122 10.70 -35.94 25.53
N THR A 123 11.27 -34.88 26.06
CA THR A 123 11.00 -33.50 25.67
C THR A 123 12.03 -32.97 24.66
N MET A 124 11.72 -31.87 23.91
CA MET A 124 12.70 -31.26 23.01
C MET A 124 13.97 -30.79 23.72
N ALA A 125 13.85 -30.31 24.96
CA ALA A 125 14.97 -29.91 25.78
C ALA A 125 15.85 -31.14 26.14
N ASP A 126 15.23 -32.26 26.53
CA ASP A 126 15.92 -33.50 26.87
C ASP A 126 16.55 -34.13 25.63
N TYR A 127 15.89 -34.05 24.46
CA TYR A 127 16.43 -34.51 23.18
C TYR A 127 17.68 -33.73 22.75
N ASN A 128 17.66 -32.41 22.86
CA ASN A 128 18.85 -31.62 22.63
C ASN A 128 19.96 -31.92 23.64
N ARG A 129 19.61 -32.14 24.91
CA ARG A 129 20.56 -32.55 25.93
C ARG A 129 21.18 -33.94 25.65
N LEU A 130 20.38 -34.90 25.16
CA LEU A 130 20.88 -36.19 24.69
C LEU A 130 21.98 -36.01 23.62
N LYS A 131 21.73 -35.15 22.62
CA LYS A 131 22.73 -34.88 21.57
C LYS A 131 24.03 -34.27 22.13
N HIS A 132 23.94 -33.36 23.09
CA HIS A 132 25.11 -32.80 23.76
C HIS A 132 25.90 -33.89 24.56
N ILE A 133 25.19 -34.71 25.32
CA ILE A 133 25.82 -35.79 26.09
C ILE A 133 26.55 -36.76 25.15
N LEU A 134 25.97 -37.13 24.02
CA LEU A 134 26.60 -38.02 23.04
C LEU A 134 27.88 -37.42 22.46
N LEU A 135 27.91 -36.12 22.18
CA LEU A 135 29.14 -35.43 21.74
C LEU A 135 30.18 -35.33 22.84
N ASP A 136 29.78 -35.05 24.08
CA ASP A 136 30.68 -34.97 25.24
C ASP A 136 31.33 -36.34 25.56
N LEU A 137 30.58 -37.43 25.41
CA LEU A 137 31.13 -38.79 25.53
C LEU A 137 32.21 -39.08 24.47
N GLN A 138 32.05 -38.54 23.26
CA GLN A 138 33.08 -38.69 22.21
C GLN A 138 34.30 -37.81 22.47
N VAL A 139 34.15 -36.62 23.02
CA VAL A 139 35.27 -35.76 23.46
C VAL A 139 36.09 -36.52 24.54
N GLN A 140 35.44 -37.17 25.50
CA GLN A 140 36.11 -37.96 26.54
C GLN A 140 36.86 -39.18 25.98
N ARG A 141 36.40 -39.78 24.90
CA ARG A 141 37.05 -40.92 24.24
C ARG A 141 38.27 -40.54 23.40
N HIS A 142 38.35 -39.29 22.94
CA HIS A 142 39.43 -38.78 22.11
C HIS A 142 40.16 -37.59 22.76
N PRO A 143 40.86 -37.79 23.94
CA PRO A 143 41.45 -36.69 24.69
C PRO A 143 42.73 -36.09 24.05
N GLN A 144 43.22 -36.62 22.93
CA GLN A 144 44.51 -36.24 22.33
C GLN A 144 44.43 -35.53 20.98
N SER A 145 43.26 -35.14 20.52
CA SER A 145 43.20 -34.26 19.35
C SER A 145 43.52 -32.82 19.77
N SER A 146 44.82 -32.45 19.69
CA SER A 146 45.31 -31.10 19.86
C SER A 146 44.76 -30.17 18.74
N ILE A 147 43.54 -29.78 18.87
CA ILE A 147 42.90 -28.80 18.00
C ILE A 147 42.64 -27.57 18.85
N PRO A 148 43.03 -26.33 18.41
CA PRO A 148 43.10 -25.16 19.26
C PRO A 148 41.80 -24.48 19.58
N ASP A 149 40.62 -24.96 19.15
CA ASP A 149 39.36 -24.28 19.41
C ASP A 149 38.18 -25.27 19.48
N PRO A 150 37.49 -25.42 20.64
CA PRO A 150 36.37 -26.35 20.81
C PRO A 150 35.13 -25.99 19.95
N ASP A 151 35.04 -24.78 19.45
CA ASP A 151 33.93 -24.31 18.59
C ASP A 151 34.21 -24.41 17.08
N SER A 152 35.33 -25.03 16.65
CA SER A 152 35.59 -25.18 15.23
C SER A 152 34.67 -26.21 14.58
N SER A 153 33.98 -25.82 13.50
CA SER A 153 33.12 -26.66 12.66
C SER A 153 33.79 -28.00 12.27
N SER A 154 35.09 -28.00 12.04
CA SER A 154 35.87 -29.19 11.68
C SER A 154 36.01 -30.20 12.83
N GLN A 155 36.09 -29.76 14.10
CA GLN A 155 36.16 -30.63 15.25
C GLN A 155 34.80 -31.30 15.52
N LYS A 156 33.73 -30.55 15.45
CA LYS A 156 32.35 -31.06 15.59
C LYS A 156 32.06 -32.12 14.51
N HIS A 157 32.48 -31.87 13.28
CA HIS A 157 32.39 -32.83 12.18
C HIS A 157 33.11 -34.16 12.48
N PHE A 158 34.36 -34.08 12.94
CA PHE A 158 35.14 -35.25 13.33
C PHE A 158 34.46 -36.01 14.46
N LEU A 159 33.96 -35.35 15.50
CA LEU A 159 33.28 -35.98 16.64
C LEU A 159 31.99 -36.69 16.20
N VAL A 160 31.21 -36.06 15.34
CA VAL A 160 29.96 -36.66 14.82
C VAL A 160 30.26 -37.88 13.94
N GLU A 161 31.27 -37.81 13.06
CA GLU A 161 31.70 -38.95 12.24
C GLU A 161 32.24 -40.09 13.09
N SER A 162 33.01 -39.76 14.12
CA SER A 162 33.53 -40.74 15.08
C SER A 162 32.39 -41.40 15.89
N LEU A 163 31.37 -40.63 16.29
CA LEU A 163 30.18 -41.14 16.96
C LEU A 163 29.39 -42.08 16.04
N PHE A 164 29.19 -41.70 14.78
CA PHE A 164 28.53 -42.54 13.79
C PHE A 164 29.23 -43.89 13.62
N LYS A 165 30.54 -43.87 13.38
CA LYS A 165 31.36 -45.08 13.24
C LYS A 165 31.37 -45.97 14.51
N TYR A 166 31.18 -45.34 15.66
CA TYR A 166 31.08 -46.10 16.92
C TYR A 166 29.73 -46.82 17.06
N LEU A 167 28.66 -46.21 16.53
CA LEU A 167 27.30 -46.77 16.59
C LEU A 167 27.03 -47.75 15.44
N ASP A 168 27.68 -47.55 14.27
CA ASP A 168 27.62 -48.47 13.12
C ASP A 168 28.45 -49.74 13.41
N TYR A 169 27.85 -50.65 14.11
CA TYR A 169 28.51 -51.87 14.57
C TYR A 169 28.81 -52.86 13.45
N ASN A 170 27.99 -52.90 12.43
CA ASN A 170 28.10 -53.81 11.29
C ASN A 170 28.92 -53.19 10.13
N GLY A 171 29.26 -51.91 10.21
CA GLY A 171 30.05 -51.16 9.19
C GLY A 171 29.36 -51.01 7.84
N ASN A 172 28.03 -51.01 7.79
CA ASN A 172 27.26 -50.90 6.53
C ASN A 172 27.02 -49.44 6.12
N GLY A 173 27.39 -48.47 6.95
CA GLY A 173 27.21 -47.04 6.70
C GLY A 173 25.79 -46.50 6.97
N TYR A 174 24.98 -47.29 7.68
CA TYR A 174 23.64 -46.92 8.14
C TYR A 174 23.42 -47.33 9.59
N LEU A 175 22.73 -46.53 10.38
CA LEU A 175 22.33 -46.87 11.73
C LEU A 175 20.89 -47.37 11.75
N SER A 176 20.73 -48.65 12.08
CA SER A 176 19.43 -49.29 12.22
C SER A 176 18.93 -49.24 13.68
N SER A 177 17.62 -49.52 13.91
CA SER A 177 17.05 -49.59 15.26
C SER A 177 17.80 -50.61 16.15
N SER A 178 18.27 -51.73 15.59
CA SER A 178 19.02 -52.75 16.32
C SER A 178 20.40 -52.26 16.81
N GLU A 179 21.04 -51.33 16.11
CA GLU A 179 22.32 -50.71 16.50
C GLU A 179 22.12 -49.61 17.54
N LEU A 180 21.04 -48.84 17.40
CA LEU A 180 20.72 -47.79 18.36
C LEU A 180 20.25 -48.36 19.72
N THR A 181 19.63 -49.55 19.75
CA THR A 181 19.27 -50.22 21.00
C THR A 181 20.45 -50.82 21.74
N GLN A 182 21.57 -51.10 21.05
CA GLN A 182 22.80 -51.64 21.63
C GLN A 182 23.81 -50.59 22.11
N GLY A 183 23.42 -49.31 22.04
CA GLY A 183 24.24 -48.18 22.44
C GLY A 183 24.64 -48.12 23.91
N PRO A 184 25.34 -47.07 24.38
CA PRO A 184 25.78 -46.93 25.77
C PRO A 184 24.63 -46.99 26.76
N PRO A 185 24.84 -47.52 27.99
CA PRO A 185 23.78 -47.80 28.95
C PRO A 185 22.98 -46.53 29.35
N GLU A 186 21.67 -46.70 29.43
CA GLU A 186 20.59 -45.67 29.50
C GLU A 186 20.55 -44.76 30.75
N ASN A 187 21.53 -44.83 31.66
CA ASN A 187 21.38 -44.25 33.02
C ASN A 187 21.33 -42.70 33.08
N ASP A 188 21.54 -41.94 31.97
CA ASP A 188 21.64 -40.48 32.00
C ASP A 188 20.74 -39.73 30.99
N PHE A 189 19.85 -40.36 30.22
CA PHE A 189 19.17 -39.76 29.09
C PHE A 189 17.80 -39.14 29.38
N LEU A 190 17.41 -38.96 30.65
CA LEU A 190 16.23 -38.17 31.06
C LEU A 190 14.94 -38.46 30.28
N GLY A 191 14.66 -39.72 29.97
CA GLY A 191 13.44 -40.12 29.26
C GLY A 191 13.54 -40.18 27.74
N CYS A 192 14.67 -39.79 27.14
CA CYS A 192 14.97 -39.99 25.73
C CYS A 192 15.86 -41.23 25.51
N SER A 193 15.75 -41.89 24.37
CA SER A 193 16.58 -43.04 23.96
C SER A 193 17.33 -42.72 22.66
N LEU A 194 18.35 -43.54 22.31
CA LEU A 194 19.02 -43.40 21.02
C LEU A 194 18.08 -43.71 19.83
N GLU A 195 17.02 -44.50 20.07
CA GLU A 195 16.01 -44.78 19.04
C GLU A 195 15.22 -43.52 18.64
N ASP A 196 15.16 -42.51 19.53
CA ASP A 196 14.54 -41.22 19.20
C ASP A 196 15.28 -40.48 18.10
N LEU A 197 16.59 -40.74 17.89
CA LEU A 197 17.31 -40.24 16.72
C LEU A 197 16.72 -40.75 15.42
N LEU A 198 16.40 -42.05 15.36
CA LEU A 198 15.74 -42.62 14.18
C LEU A 198 14.31 -42.09 14.01
N ARG A 199 13.58 -41.95 15.12
CA ARG A 199 12.21 -41.44 15.12
C ARG A 199 12.08 -39.99 14.62
N PHE A 200 13.06 -39.15 14.94
CA PHE A 200 12.95 -37.69 14.68
C PHE A 200 13.85 -37.18 13.57
N ASP A 201 14.88 -37.91 13.19
CA ASP A 201 15.90 -37.44 12.24
C ASP A 201 16.11 -38.36 11.01
N ASP A 202 15.31 -39.43 10.87
CA ASP A 202 15.18 -40.20 9.64
C ASP A 202 14.28 -39.44 8.66
N TYR A 203 14.90 -38.59 7.83
CA TYR A 203 14.17 -37.65 6.94
C TYR A 203 13.61 -38.33 5.71
N ASN A 204 14.19 -39.43 5.25
CA ASN A 204 13.73 -40.20 4.09
C ASN A 204 12.78 -41.34 4.47
N ASN A 205 12.62 -41.59 5.77
CA ASN A 205 11.78 -42.65 6.38
C ASN A 205 12.07 -44.06 5.83
N ASP A 206 13.35 -44.37 5.64
CA ASP A 206 13.78 -45.70 5.18
C ASP A 206 14.02 -46.67 6.36
N GLY A 207 13.82 -46.18 7.58
CA GLY A 207 14.01 -46.97 8.82
C GLY A 207 15.46 -47.09 9.29
N SER A 208 16.37 -46.29 8.75
CA SER A 208 17.79 -46.23 9.14
C SER A 208 18.30 -44.78 9.01
N LEU A 209 19.34 -44.44 9.78
CA LEU A 209 20.01 -43.15 9.65
C LEU A 209 21.28 -43.29 8.80
N SER A 210 21.36 -42.64 7.69
CA SER A 210 22.60 -42.47 6.95
C SER A 210 23.56 -41.47 7.66
N LEU A 211 24.86 -41.52 7.34
CA LEU A 211 25.84 -40.56 7.85
C LEU A 211 25.44 -39.10 7.53
N GLN A 212 24.77 -38.87 6.41
CA GLN A 212 24.31 -37.57 6.00
C GLN A 212 23.16 -37.04 6.88
N GLU A 213 22.17 -37.88 7.18
CA GLU A 213 21.09 -37.56 8.14
C GLU A 213 21.65 -37.32 9.52
N PHE A 214 22.63 -38.14 9.93
CA PHE A 214 23.29 -37.97 11.20
C PHE A 214 24.06 -36.64 11.30
N TYR A 215 24.73 -36.19 10.24
CA TYR A 215 25.32 -34.86 10.20
C TYR A 215 24.23 -33.75 10.34
N THR A 216 23.08 -33.94 9.75
CA THR A 216 21.94 -33.00 9.88
C THR A 216 21.41 -32.99 11.31
N THR A 217 21.28 -34.17 11.96
CA THR A 217 20.87 -34.32 13.35
C THR A 217 21.70 -33.48 14.31
N PHE A 218 23.02 -33.47 14.09
CA PHE A 218 23.97 -32.72 14.91
C PHE A 218 24.32 -31.33 14.34
N GLN A 219 23.60 -30.86 13.32
CA GLN A 219 23.84 -29.57 12.68
C GLN A 219 25.28 -29.37 12.18
N VAL A 220 25.82 -30.36 11.48
CA VAL A 220 27.18 -30.37 10.90
C VAL A 220 27.11 -30.54 9.38
N VAL A 221 26.01 -30.18 8.78
CA VAL A 221 25.85 -30.24 7.33
C VAL A 221 26.72 -29.16 6.67
N HIS A 222 27.49 -29.59 5.67
CA HIS A 222 28.31 -28.66 4.90
C HIS A 222 27.45 -27.94 3.87
N LEU A 223 27.03 -26.71 4.22
CA LEU A 223 26.32 -25.85 3.31
C LEU A 223 27.27 -24.86 2.64
N SER A 224 27.07 -24.59 1.39
CA SER A 224 27.86 -23.64 0.63
C SER A 224 27.01 -22.68 -0.17
N LEU A 225 27.46 -21.45 -0.26
CA LEU A 225 26.89 -20.40 -1.11
C LEU A 225 28.03 -19.60 -1.73
N PRO A 226 28.16 -19.59 -3.08
CA PRO A 226 29.15 -18.77 -3.76
C PRO A 226 29.00 -17.29 -3.40
N LYS A 227 30.12 -16.58 -3.21
CA LYS A 227 30.12 -15.17 -2.82
C LYS A 227 29.37 -14.29 -3.83
N GLU A 228 29.44 -14.63 -5.11
CA GLU A 228 28.78 -13.95 -6.22
C GLU A 228 27.27 -14.08 -6.17
N GLN A 229 26.75 -15.12 -5.52
CA GLN A 229 25.32 -15.39 -5.39
C GLN A 229 24.72 -14.87 -4.08
N ARG A 230 25.48 -14.23 -3.21
CA ARG A 230 24.96 -13.71 -1.93
C ARG A 230 23.89 -12.64 -2.09
N ILE A 231 23.99 -11.85 -3.15
CA ILE A 231 22.98 -10.82 -3.48
C ILE A 231 22.59 -11.01 -4.94
N ILE A 232 21.31 -11.25 -5.19
CA ILE A 232 20.73 -11.38 -6.54
C ILE A 232 19.70 -10.27 -6.72
N VAL A 233 19.81 -9.52 -7.80
CA VAL A 233 18.81 -8.52 -8.17
C VAL A 233 17.92 -9.10 -9.25
N THR A 234 16.60 -9.15 -8.97
CA THR A 234 15.57 -9.63 -9.91
C THR A 234 14.64 -8.49 -10.25
N THR A 235 14.50 -8.18 -11.54
CA THR A 235 13.59 -7.13 -12.02
C THR A 235 12.41 -7.76 -12.73
N VAL A 236 11.20 -7.38 -12.34
CA VAL A 236 9.94 -7.94 -12.86
C VAL A 236 8.98 -6.81 -13.20
N THR A 237 8.25 -6.95 -14.30
CA THR A 237 7.19 -5.99 -14.65
C THR A 237 5.93 -6.27 -13.83
N VAL A 238 5.27 -5.22 -13.35
CA VAL A 238 4.03 -5.30 -12.58
C VAL A 238 2.99 -6.20 -13.29
N GLY A 239 2.30 -7.02 -12.51
CA GLY A 239 1.30 -7.96 -12.99
C GLY A 239 1.82 -9.31 -13.47
N LEU A 240 3.13 -9.47 -13.67
CA LEU A 240 3.76 -10.75 -13.99
C LEU A 240 4.08 -11.54 -12.72
N SER A 241 4.37 -12.82 -12.88
CA SER A 241 4.81 -13.71 -11.81
C SER A 241 6.33 -13.85 -11.79
N THR A 242 6.88 -14.19 -10.63
CA THR A 242 8.34 -14.46 -10.49
C THR A 242 8.58 -15.57 -9.50
N VAL A 243 9.73 -16.23 -9.64
CA VAL A 243 10.23 -17.25 -8.72
C VAL A 243 11.61 -16.79 -8.18
N LEU A 244 11.78 -16.83 -6.88
CA LEU A 244 13.05 -16.61 -6.22
C LEU A 244 13.56 -17.94 -5.67
N THR A 245 14.68 -18.42 -6.17
CA THR A 245 15.26 -19.70 -5.78
C THR A 245 16.45 -19.49 -4.86
N CYS A 246 16.47 -20.14 -3.71
CA CYS A 246 17.57 -20.06 -2.77
C CYS A 246 18.78 -20.85 -3.27
N GLY A 247 19.91 -20.18 -3.44
CA GLY A 247 21.14 -20.77 -4.01
C GLY A 247 22.01 -21.53 -3.02
N ILE A 248 21.55 -21.75 -1.80
CA ILE A 248 22.30 -22.54 -0.78
C ILE A 248 22.31 -24.00 -1.19
N GLN A 249 23.49 -24.56 -1.30
CA GLN A 249 23.75 -25.94 -1.72
C GLN A 249 24.27 -26.78 -0.57
N GLY A 250 23.83 -28.03 -0.52
CA GLY A 250 24.27 -29.01 0.44
C GLY A 250 23.67 -30.40 0.14
N ALA A 251 24.33 -31.48 0.57
CA ALA A 251 23.90 -32.85 0.23
C ALA A 251 22.55 -33.21 0.86
N LEU A 252 22.28 -32.83 2.11
CA LEU A 252 20.96 -32.89 2.76
C LEU A 252 20.69 -31.51 3.32
N ARG A 253 20.08 -30.69 2.50
CA ARG A 253 19.80 -29.31 2.88
C ARG A 253 18.61 -29.26 3.83
N PRO A 254 18.74 -28.63 5.04
CA PRO A 254 17.61 -28.34 5.89
C PRO A 254 16.56 -27.49 5.17
N PRO A 255 15.31 -27.49 5.61
CA PRO A 255 14.27 -26.63 5.04
C PRO A 255 14.72 -25.17 4.92
N ILE A 256 14.42 -24.54 3.80
CA ILE A 256 14.73 -23.12 3.59
C ILE A 256 13.66 -22.26 4.23
N ILE A 257 14.11 -21.29 5.00
CA ILE A 257 13.28 -20.23 5.58
C ILE A 257 13.45 -18.99 4.75
N TRP A 258 12.34 -18.40 4.38
CA TRP A 258 12.28 -17.12 3.70
C TRP A 258 11.84 -16.02 4.66
N GLU A 259 12.53 -14.90 4.59
CA GLU A 259 12.23 -13.70 5.36
C GLU A 259 12.07 -12.50 4.43
N ARG A 260 11.19 -11.59 4.80
CA ARG A 260 11.05 -10.26 4.20
C ARG A 260 11.20 -9.21 5.30
N ASN A 261 12.16 -8.30 5.13
CA ASN A 261 12.45 -7.25 6.13
C ASN A 261 12.69 -7.82 7.55
N GLY A 262 13.33 -8.99 7.66
CA GLY A 262 13.57 -9.67 8.94
C GLY A 262 12.35 -10.40 9.53
N ILE A 263 11.26 -10.50 8.77
CA ILE A 263 10.03 -11.20 9.18
C ILE A 263 9.93 -12.50 8.40
N THR A 264 9.87 -13.62 9.11
CA THR A 264 9.69 -14.94 8.50
C THR A 264 8.34 -14.99 7.75
N LEU A 265 8.38 -15.40 6.49
CA LEU A 265 7.19 -15.50 5.64
C LEU A 265 6.38 -16.74 6.00
N ASN A 266 5.12 -16.52 6.33
CA ASN A 266 4.13 -17.56 6.50
C ASN A 266 3.21 -17.61 5.28
N PHE A 267 3.47 -18.54 4.38
CA PHE A 267 2.78 -18.62 3.08
C PHE A 267 1.26 -18.84 3.16
N LEU A 268 0.75 -19.29 4.30
CA LEU A 268 -0.69 -19.47 4.50
C LEU A 268 -1.43 -18.17 4.79
N ASP A 269 -0.72 -17.17 5.27
CA ASP A 269 -1.27 -15.86 5.56
C ASP A 269 -1.13 -14.87 4.39
N LEU A 270 -0.41 -15.29 3.33
CA LEU A 270 -0.10 -14.46 2.17
C LEU A 270 -0.97 -14.86 0.96
N GLU A 271 -1.55 -13.88 0.28
CA GLU A 271 -2.42 -14.14 -0.87
C GLU A 271 -1.62 -14.38 -2.16
N ASP A 272 -0.60 -13.55 -2.40
CA ASP A 272 0.15 -13.51 -3.67
C ASP A 272 1.53 -14.22 -3.59
N ILE A 273 1.96 -14.64 -2.41
CA ILE A 273 3.26 -15.28 -2.18
C ILE A 273 3.05 -16.71 -1.68
N ASN A 274 3.67 -17.66 -2.35
CA ASN A 274 3.61 -19.08 -2.03
C ASN A 274 5.01 -19.70 -2.05
N ASP A 275 5.19 -20.83 -1.37
CA ASP A 275 6.32 -21.70 -1.61
C ASP A 275 6.06 -22.50 -2.90
N PHE A 276 7.09 -22.75 -3.68
CA PHE A 276 6.99 -23.46 -4.93
C PHE A 276 7.63 -24.85 -4.82
N GLY A 277 6.76 -25.87 -4.70
CA GLY A 277 7.12 -27.26 -4.85
C GLY A 277 8.14 -27.80 -3.84
N GLU A 278 8.96 -28.73 -4.32
CA GLU A 278 9.97 -29.46 -3.54
C GLU A 278 11.26 -28.66 -3.32
N ASP A 279 11.42 -27.51 -4.00
CA ASP A 279 12.67 -26.73 -4.04
C ASP A 279 12.74 -25.66 -2.95
N ASP A 280 11.71 -25.49 -2.13
CA ASP A 280 11.59 -24.37 -1.17
C ASP A 280 11.73 -22.98 -1.82
N SER A 281 11.48 -22.86 -3.12
CA SER A 281 11.52 -21.58 -3.84
C SER A 281 10.32 -20.71 -3.48
N LEU A 282 10.51 -19.39 -3.47
CA LEU A 282 9.46 -18.42 -3.24
C LEU A 282 8.80 -18.03 -4.58
N TYR A 283 7.49 -18.19 -4.69
CA TYR A 283 6.71 -17.85 -5.87
C TYR A 283 5.75 -16.70 -5.61
N ILE A 284 5.87 -15.64 -6.40
CA ILE A 284 4.96 -14.48 -6.35
C ILE A 284 4.10 -14.50 -7.61
N THR A 285 2.78 -14.71 -7.45
CA THR A 285 1.85 -14.96 -8.56
C THR A 285 1.49 -13.71 -9.34
N LYS A 286 1.45 -12.56 -8.69
CA LYS A 286 1.08 -11.29 -9.28
C LYS A 286 1.89 -10.18 -8.63
N VAL A 287 3.03 -9.88 -9.21
CA VAL A 287 3.94 -8.87 -8.68
C VAL A 287 3.33 -7.48 -8.79
N THR A 288 3.35 -6.74 -7.71
CA THR A 288 2.98 -5.32 -7.64
C THR A 288 4.10 -4.54 -6.94
N THR A 289 3.98 -3.23 -6.90
CA THR A 289 4.98 -2.35 -6.26
C THR A 289 5.15 -2.59 -4.76
N ILE A 290 4.14 -3.17 -4.08
CA ILE A 290 4.26 -3.54 -2.66
C ILE A 290 5.26 -4.68 -2.43
N HIS A 291 5.51 -5.51 -3.43
CA HIS A 291 6.43 -6.65 -3.34
C HIS A 291 7.90 -6.24 -3.50
N MET A 292 8.21 -4.99 -3.88
CA MET A 292 9.59 -4.48 -3.91
C MET A 292 10.26 -4.66 -2.55
N GLY A 293 11.54 -4.95 -2.56
CA GLY A 293 12.36 -5.04 -1.36
C GLY A 293 13.23 -6.29 -1.29
N ASN A 294 13.77 -6.55 -0.11
CA ASN A 294 14.72 -7.61 0.14
C ASN A 294 14.02 -8.86 0.69
N TYR A 295 14.24 -9.95 0.01
CA TYR A 295 13.86 -11.29 0.45
C TYR A 295 15.11 -12.09 0.78
N THR A 296 15.22 -12.55 2.01
CA THR A 296 16.39 -13.30 2.49
C THR A 296 16.00 -14.75 2.70
N CYS A 297 16.82 -15.66 2.20
CA CYS A 297 16.68 -17.09 2.49
C CYS A 297 17.90 -17.64 3.23
N HIS A 298 17.63 -18.55 4.16
CA HIS A 298 18.65 -19.32 4.87
C HIS A 298 18.13 -20.71 5.18
N ALA A 299 19.05 -21.66 5.42
CA ALA A 299 18.64 -22.98 5.89
C ALA A 299 18.35 -22.95 7.39
N TYR A 300 17.36 -23.71 7.85
CA TYR A 300 16.99 -23.80 9.26
C TYR A 300 18.19 -24.21 10.13
N GLY A 301 18.50 -23.41 11.15
CA GLY A 301 19.65 -23.62 12.03
C GLY A 301 20.99 -23.12 11.49
N TYR A 302 21.01 -22.44 10.35
CA TYR A 302 22.20 -21.88 9.68
C TYR A 302 21.96 -20.44 9.24
N GLU A 303 21.54 -19.58 10.16
CA GLU A 303 21.13 -18.18 9.88
C GLU A 303 22.30 -17.31 9.38
N ASP A 304 23.56 -17.69 9.71
CA ASP A 304 24.77 -16.97 9.27
C ASP A 304 25.06 -17.13 7.77
N LEU A 305 24.51 -18.17 7.13
CA LEU A 305 24.63 -18.42 5.71
C LEU A 305 23.33 -18.07 5.00
N TYR A 306 23.23 -16.86 4.51
CA TYR A 306 22.00 -16.36 3.88
C TYR A 306 22.29 -15.78 2.49
N GLN A 307 21.25 -15.78 1.66
CA GLN A 307 21.21 -15.15 0.36
C GLN A 307 20.09 -14.10 0.35
N THR A 308 20.39 -12.92 -0.19
CA THR A 308 19.41 -11.85 -0.34
C THR A 308 19.02 -11.67 -1.79
N HIS A 309 17.74 -11.72 -2.08
CA HIS A 309 17.13 -11.36 -3.35
C HIS A 309 16.54 -9.95 -3.26
N VAL A 310 17.03 -9.02 -4.04
CA VAL A 310 16.48 -7.67 -4.18
C VAL A 310 15.48 -7.70 -5.31
N LEU A 311 14.19 -7.63 -4.99
CA LEU A 311 13.13 -7.60 -5.99
C LEU A 311 12.84 -6.16 -6.40
N GLN A 312 13.08 -5.85 -7.67
CA GLN A 312 12.72 -4.59 -8.31
C GLN A 312 11.50 -4.79 -9.19
N VAL A 313 10.59 -3.82 -9.19
CA VAL A 313 9.36 -3.89 -9.99
C VAL A 313 9.34 -2.74 -10.96
N ASN A 314 9.26 -3.05 -12.25
CA ASN A 314 9.06 -2.08 -13.30
C ASN A 314 7.56 -1.85 -13.51
N VAL A 315 7.19 -0.57 -13.70
CA VAL A 315 5.82 -0.13 -13.93
C VAL A 315 5.76 0.60 -15.26
N PRO A 316 4.88 0.22 -16.19
CA PRO A 316 4.68 0.99 -17.43
C PRO A 316 4.17 2.39 -17.10
N PRO A 317 4.41 3.38 -17.98
CA PRO A 317 3.94 4.73 -17.78
C PRO A 317 2.42 4.81 -17.63
N VAL A 318 1.95 5.68 -16.75
CA VAL A 318 0.57 6.15 -16.68
C VAL A 318 0.60 7.67 -16.73
N ILE A 319 -0.20 8.24 -17.60
CA ILE A 319 -0.10 9.64 -17.98
C ILE A 319 -1.41 10.41 -17.76
N ARG A 320 -1.28 11.70 -17.52
CA ARG A 320 -2.37 12.67 -17.50
C ARG A 320 -1.92 13.98 -18.11
N VAL A 321 -2.79 14.62 -18.90
CA VAL A 321 -2.58 15.95 -19.44
C VAL A 321 -3.53 16.97 -18.80
N TYR A 322 -3.14 18.23 -18.86
CA TYR A 322 -3.95 19.37 -18.40
C TYR A 322 -3.58 20.64 -19.17
N PRO A 323 -4.55 21.44 -19.58
CA PRO A 323 -5.99 21.11 -19.61
C PRO A 323 -6.30 20.12 -20.74
N GLU A 324 -7.39 19.38 -20.65
CA GLU A 324 -7.84 18.49 -21.74
C GLU A 324 -8.26 19.31 -22.95
N THR A 325 -8.91 20.47 -22.71
CA THR A 325 -9.31 21.40 -23.76
C THR A 325 -9.12 22.83 -23.28
N GLN A 326 -8.52 23.69 -24.13
CA GLN A 326 -8.28 25.09 -23.83
C GLN A 326 -8.60 25.97 -25.03
N ALA A 327 -9.34 27.07 -24.82
CA ALA A 327 -9.47 28.18 -25.76
C ALA A 327 -8.62 29.37 -25.30
N GLN A 328 -7.86 29.97 -26.22
CA GLN A 328 -6.98 31.09 -25.91
C GLN A 328 -7.03 32.15 -27.00
N GLU A 329 -6.78 33.42 -26.63
CA GLU A 329 -6.73 34.53 -27.56
C GLU A 329 -5.37 34.64 -28.25
N PRO A 330 -5.29 35.09 -29.50
CA PRO A 330 -4.02 35.32 -30.15
C PRO A 330 -3.13 36.31 -29.38
N GLY A 331 -1.86 36.01 -29.28
CA GLY A 331 -0.88 36.86 -28.60
C GLY A 331 -0.73 36.57 -27.09
N VAL A 332 -1.62 35.80 -26.49
CA VAL A 332 -1.50 35.36 -25.08
C VAL A 332 -0.66 34.10 -25.01
N SER A 333 -0.09 33.78 -23.85
CA SER A 333 0.63 32.53 -23.62
C SER A 333 -0.32 31.37 -23.33
N ALA A 334 0.08 30.15 -23.73
CA ALA A 334 -0.60 28.92 -23.37
C ALA A 334 0.40 27.93 -22.77
N SER A 335 -0.06 27.14 -21.81
CA SER A 335 0.71 26.09 -21.16
C SER A 335 -0.08 24.80 -21.19
N LEU A 336 0.55 23.74 -21.67
CA LEU A 336 0.02 22.38 -21.67
C LEU A 336 0.92 21.52 -20.78
N LYS A 337 0.34 20.92 -19.74
CA LYS A 337 1.06 20.14 -18.75
C LYS A 337 0.80 18.66 -18.94
N CYS A 338 1.81 17.86 -18.65
CA CYS A 338 1.77 16.42 -18.74
C CYS A 338 2.45 15.83 -17.52
N HIS A 339 1.74 15.03 -16.78
CA HIS A 339 2.29 14.28 -15.65
C HIS A 339 2.33 12.79 -15.97
N ALA A 340 3.49 12.17 -15.78
CA ALA A 340 3.68 10.76 -16.04
C ALA A 340 4.35 10.09 -14.83
N GLU A 341 3.78 8.98 -14.38
CA GLU A 341 4.35 8.10 -13.37
C GLU A 341 4.69 6.76 -14.00
N GLY A 342 5.76 6.14 -13.54
CA GLY A 342 6.24 4.84 -14.01
C GLY A 342 7.62 4.52 -13.45
N ILE A 343 8.01 3.26 -13.49
CA ILE A 343 9.32 2.80 -13.00
C ILE A 343 9.96 1.94 -14.09
N PRO A 344 11.13 2.31 -14.60
CA PRO A 344 11.86 3.57 -14.38
C PRO A 344 11.08 4.82 -14.82
N THR A 345 11.53 5.98 -14.33
CA THR A 345 10.89 7.28 -14.66
C THR A 345 10.74 7.47 -16.17
N PRO A 346 9.51 7.70 -16.67
CA PRO A 346 9.26 7.82 -18.10
C PRO A 346 9.89 9.07 -18.71
N ARG A 347 10.31 8.96 -19.97
CA ARG A 347 10.69 10.10 -20.78
C ARG A 347 9.46 10.66 -21.49
N ILE A 348 9.26 11.97 -21.39
CA ILE A 348 8.12 12.69 -21.99
C ILE A 348 8.53 13.30 -23.32
N THR A 349 7.69 13.15 -24.33
CA THR A 349 7.79 13.81 -25.66
C THR A 349 6.43 14.35 -26.09
N TRP A 350 6.42 15.41 -26.92
CA TRP A 350 5.20 16.02 -27.39
C TRP A 350 5.09 15.96 -28.90
N LEU A 351 3.89 15.68 -29.39
CA LEU A 351 3.50 15.79 -30.80
C LEU A 351 2.45 16.89 -30.96
N LYS A 352 2.53 17.65 -32.05
CA LYS A 352 1.45 18.54 -32.51
C LYS A 352 0.85 17.97 -33.78
N ASN A 353 -0.42 17.62 -33.76
CA ASN A 353 -1.11 16.98 -34.89
C ASN A 353 -0.33 15.78 -35.48
N GLY A 354 0.24 14.94 -34.57
CA GLY A 354 1.05 13.76 -34.94
C GLY A 354 2.50 14.03 -35.35
N MET A 355 2.95 15.29 -35.35
CA MET A 355 4.35 15.66 -35.69
C MET A 355 5.12 16.05 -34.44
N ASP A 356 6.36 15.59 -34.34
CA ASP A 356 7.25 15.90 -33.22
C ASP A 356 7.48 17.42 -33.08
N VAL A 357 7.30 17.90 -31.85
CA VAL A 357 7.50 19.31 -31.49
C VAL A 357 8.98 19.63 -31.26
N GLY A 358 9.81 18.63 -30.87
CA GLY A 358 11.21 18.83 -30.52
C GLY A 358 12.03 19.64 -31.55
N PRO A 359 11.95 19.38 -32.87
CA PRO A 359 12.65 20.16 -33.88
C PRO A 359 12.17 21.60 -34.04
N LYS A 360 10.97 21.92 -33.53
CA LYS A 360 10.33 23.26 -33.65
C LYS A 360 10.49 24.12 -32.40
N LEU A 361 11.28 23.66 -31.42
CA LEU A 361 11.56 24.44 -30.22
C LEU A 361 12.22 25.79 -30.58
N SER A 362 11.69 26.87 -30.04
CA SER A 362 12.12 28.24 -30.31
C SER A 362 11.80 29.12 -29.09
N LYS A 363 12.07 30.41 -29.17
CA LYS A 363 11.64 31.36 -28.13
C LYS A 363 10.11 31.42 -27.94
N GLN A 364 9.35 31.03 -28.97
CA GLN A 364 7.89 30.96 -28.90
C GLN A 364 7.41 29.65 -28.26
N LEU A 365 8.05 28.54 -28.56
CA LEU A 365 7.70 27.19 -28.11
C LEU A 365 8.85 26.60 -27.31
N SER A 366 8.62 26.31 -26.04
CA SER A 366 9.64 25.77 -25.13
C SER A 366 9.10 24.63 -24.30
N LEU A 367 9.98 23.71 -23.94
CA LEU A 367 9.70 22.63 -22.96
C LEU A 367 10.28 23.03 -21.61
N ILE A 368 9.45 22.94 -20.58
CA ILE A 368 9.79 23.26 -19.19
C ILE A 368 9.66 22.00 -18.35
N ALA A 369 10.29 21.98 -17.18
CA ALA A 369 10.21 20.89 -16.19
C ALA A 369 10.50 19.51 -16.79
N ASN A 370 11.68 19.36 -17.44
CA ASN A 370 12.13 18.14 -18.12
C ASN A 370 11.15 17.60 -19.19
N GLY A 371 10.43 18.52 -19.87
CA GLY A 371 9.46 18.18 -20.91
C GLY A 371 8.03 17.93 -20.42
N SER A 372 7.78 17.99 -19.10
CA SER A 372 6.42 17.83 -18.56
C SER A 372 5.49 19.01 -18.81
N GLU A 373 6.02 20.14 -19.25
CA GLU A 373 5.24 21.30 -19.64
C GLU A 373 5.65 21.83 -21.00
N LEU A 374 4.68 21.94 -21.92
CA LEU A 374 4.85 22.60 -23.21
C LEU A 374 4.31 24.02 -23.10
N TYR A 375 5.21 25.01 -23.18
CA TYR A 375 4.89 26.42 -23.05
C TYR A 375 4.96 27.14 -24.41
N ILE A 376 3.88 27.85 -24.76
CA ILE A 376 3.75 28.65 -25.98
C ILE A 376 3.63 30.11 -25.56
N ASN A 377 4.66 30.92 -25.81
CA ASN A 377 4.77 32.28 -25.28
C ASN A 377 3.72 33.24 -25.88
N SER A 378 3.46 33.16 -27.18
CA SER A 378 2.48 34.01 -27.88
C SER A 378 1.78 33.16 -28.90
N VAL A 379 0.58 32.67 -28.57
CA VAL A 379 -0.17 31.79 -29.47
C VAL A 379 -0.69 32.49 -30.69
N ARG A 380 -0.73 31.77 -31.82
CA ARG A 380 -1.24 32.17 -33.10
C ARG A 380 -2.33 31.21 -33.56
N TYR A 381 -3.15 31.63 -34.56
CA TYR A 381 -4.18 30.74 -35.09
C TYR A 381 -3.61 29.38 -35.60
N GLU A 382 -2.40 29.41 -36.13
CA GLU A 382 -1.69 28.19 -36.56
C GLU A 382 -1.30 27.22 -35.42
N ASP A 383 -1.37 27.68 -34.17
CA ASP A 383 -1.10 26.87 -33.00
C ASP A 383 -2.34 26.04 -32.55
N THR A 384 -3.50 26.33 -33.14
CA THR A 384 -4.69 25.48 -32.96
C THR A 384 -4.37 24.03 -33.36
N GLY A 385 -4.74 23.07 -32.51
CA GLY A 385 -4.58 21.65 -32.83
C GLY A 385 -4.58 20.76 -31.61
N ALA A 386 -4.35 19.47 -31.87
CA ALA A 386 -4.19 18.45 -30.87
C ALA A 386 -2.70 18.28 -30.49
N TYR A 387 -2.43 18.36 -29.23
CA TYR A 387 -1.11 18.16 -28.65
C TYR A 387 -1.09 16.86 -27.86
N THR A 388 -0.37 15.87 -28.39
CA THR A 388 -0.26 14.56 -27.74
C THR A 388 1.01 14.53 -26.89
N CYS A 389 0.84 14.25 -25.62
CA CYS A 389 1.95 13.91 -24.71
C CYS A 389 2.16 12.41 -24.73
N ILE A 390 3.40 11.96 -24.92
CA ILE A 390 3.81 10.57 -24.93
C ILE A 390 4.81 10.35 -23.81
N ALA A 391 4.54 9.41 -22.94
CA ALA A 391 5.47 8.95 -21.92
C ALA A 391 5.95 7.54 -22.23
N LYS A 392 7.27 7.32 -22.22
CA LYS A 392 7.89 6.04 -22.53
C LYS A 392 8.97 5.68 -21.51
N ASN A 393 8.95 4.42 -21.06
CA ASN A 393 10.05 3.79 -20.34
C ASN A 393 10.40 2.41 -20.96
N GLU A 394 11.21 1.60 -20.30
CA GLU A 394 11.68 0.31 -20.79
C GLU A 394 10.57 -0.72 -20.98
N VAL A 395 9.46 -0.60 -20.23
CA VAL A 395 8.39 -1.61 -20.17
C VAL A 395 7.08 -1.17 -20.79
N GLY A 396 6.97 0.09 -21.24
CA GLY A 396 5.75 0.54 -21.89
C GLY A 396 5.76 1.96 -22.41
N VAL A 397 4.65 2.31 -23.04
CA VAL A 397 4.34 3.64 -23.59
C VAL A 397 2.89 3.94 -23.28
N ASP A 398 2.61 5.17 -22.87
CA ASP A 398 1.26 5.70 -22.72
C ASP A 398 1.18 7.10 -23.32
N GLU A 399 -0.01 7.49 -23.79
CA GLU A 399 -0.24 8.78 -24.44
C GLU A 399 -1.57 9.41 -24.02
N ASP A 400 -1.60 10.73 -23.97
CA ASP A 400 -2.80 11.51 -23.68
C ASP A 400 -2.79 12.80 -24.49
N ILE A 401 -3.97 13.36 -24.77
CA ILE A 401 -4.16 14.44 -25.74
C ILE A 401 -4.77 15.66 -25.08
N SER A 402 -4.16 16.81 -25.34
CA SER A 402 -4.70 18.14 -25.00
C SER A 402 -5.06 18.90 -26.28
N SER A 403 -6.25 19.48 -26.31
CA SER A 403 -6.74 20.27 -27.45
C SER A 403 -6.62 21.76 -27.17
N LEU A 404 -5.91 22.50 -28.06
CA LEU A 404 -5.75 23.94 -27.99
C LEU A 404 -6.49 24.62 -29.15
N PHE A 405 -7.36 25.55 -28.85
CA PHE A 405 -8.10 26.36 -29.79
C PHE A 405 -7.72 27.84 -29.65
N ILE A 406 -7.29 28.47 -30.74
CA ILE A 406 -6.99 29.90 -30.76
C ILE A 406 -8.15 30.60 -31.43
N GLU A 407 -8.89 31.38 -30.65
CA GLU A 407 -10.15 32.03 -31.02
C GLU A 407 -10.12 33.50 -30.65
N ASP A 408 -10.88 34.34 -31.39
CA ASP A 408 -11.09 35.72 -30.97
C ASP A 408 -11.87 35.79 -29.64
N SER A 409 -11.82 36.95 -28.98
CA SER A 409 -12.36 37.14 -27.64
C SER A 409 -13.85 36.76 -27.53
N ALA A 410 -14.65 37.03 -28.56
CA ALA A 410 -16.06 36.70 -28.57
C ALA A 410 -16.31 35.20 -28.68
N ARG A 411 -15.58 34.53 -29.58
CA ARG A 411 -15.68 33.05 -29.75
C ARG A 411 -15.13 32.31 -28.57
N LYS A 412 -14.01 32.74 -27.95
CA LYS A 412 -13.48 32.20 -26.70
C LYS A 412 -14.54 32.29 -25.58
N THR A 413 -15.20 33.43 -25.43
CA THR A 413 -16.26 33.60 -24.45
C THR A 413 -17.42 32.64 -24.70
N LEU A 414 -17.85 32.51 -25.98
CA LEU A 414 -18.90 31.57 -26.36
C LEU A 414 -18.49 30.12 -26.10
N ALA A 415 -17.27 29.72 -26.43
CA ALA A 415 -16.74 28.38 -26.14
C ALA A 415 -16.75 28.10 -24.63
N ASN A 416 -16.27 29.02 -23.80
CA ASN A 416 -16.29 28.87 -22.35
C ASN A 416 -17.71 28.79 -21.77
N ILE A 417 -18.70 29.51 -22.39
CA ILE A 417 -20.11 29.41 -21.98
C ILE A 417 -20.65 28.00 -22.31
N LEU A 418 -20.42 27.53 -23.55
CA LEU A 418 -20.86 26.21 -23.98
C LEU A 418 -20.26 25.11 -23.13
N TRP A 419 -18.96 25.16 -22.85
CA TRP A 419 -18.31 24.19 -21.98
C TRP A 419 -18.84 24.23 -20.55
N ARG A 420 -19.24 25.44 -20.07
CA ARG A 420 -19.88 25.58 -18.77
C ARG A 420 -21.28 24.97 -18.76
N GLU A 421 -22.04 25.12 -19.83
CA GLU A 421 -23.35 24.50 -19.99
C GLU A 421 -23.27 22.99 -20.09
N GLU A 422 -22.17 22.46 -20.68
CA GLU A 422 -21.86 21.04 -20.74
C GLU A 422 -21.25 20.50 -19.43
N GLY A 423 -21.00 21.33 -18.42
CA GLY A 423 -20.44 20.97 -17.12
C GLY A 423 -18.91 20.95 -17.04
N LEU A 424 -18.22 21.23 -18.14
CA LEU A 424 -16.75 21.18 -18.26
C LEU A 424 -16.01 22.35 -17.59
N SER A 425 -16.68 23.43 -17.19
CA SER A 425 -16.03 24.63 -16.64
C SER A 425 -16.46 25.01 -15.22
N VAL A 426 -17.12 24.10 -14.50
CA VAL A 426 -17.61 24.36 -13.13
C VAL A 426 -16.54 24.04 -12.07
N GLY A 427 -15.47 23.34 -12.46
CA GLY A 427 -14.37 22.98 -11.62
C GLY A 427 -13.32 24.07 -11.41
N ASN A 428 -12.17 23.68 -10.89
CA ASN A 428 -11.02 24.52 -10.52
C ASN A 428 -11.36 25.58 -9.46
N VAL A 429 -12.12 25.18 -8.46
CA VAL A 429 -12.59 26.02 -7.35
C VAL A 429 -12.39 25.36 -6.00
N PHE A 430 -12.21 26.16 -4.95
CA PHE A 430 -12.29 25.71 -3.58
C PHE A 430 -13.70 25.92 -3.01
N TYR A 431 -14.24 24.88 -2.37
CA TYR A 431 -15.42 24.95 -1.54
C TYR A 431 -14.97 25.11 -0.09
N VAL A 432 -15.33 26.22 0.53
CA VAL A 432 -14.99 26.55 1.91
C VAL A 432 -16.25 26.56 2.76
N PHE A 433 -16.22 25.78 3.82
CA PHE A 433 -17.31 25.64 4.78
C PHE A 433 -17.00 26.46 6.02
N SER A 434 -17.81 27.46 6.29
CA SER A 434 -17.62 28.43 7.37
C SER A 434 -18.91 28.66 8.17
N ASP A 435 -18.82 29.45 9.22
CA ASP A 435 -20.00 29.82 10.02
C ASP A 435 -21.11 30.46 9.19
N ASP A 436 -20.74 31.24 8.18
CA ASP A 436 -21.64 32.00 7.33
C ASP A 436 -22.18 31.20 6.11
N GLY A 437 -21.91 29.91 6.08
CA GLY A 437 -22.37 29.00 5.02
C GLY A 437 -21.25 28.43 4.17
N ILE A 438 -21.45 28.32 2.86
CA ILE A 438 -20.52 27.70 1.92
C ILE A 438 -20.06 28.74 0.91
N THR A 439 -18.76 28.98 0.82
CA THR A 439 -18.17 29.93 -0.11
C THR A 439 -17.39 29.18 -1.20
N ILE A 440 -17.72 29.45 -2.47
CA ILE A 440 -17.04 28.87 -3.62
C ILE A 440 -16.09 29.90 -4.18
N ILE A 441 -14.78 29.61 -4.17
CA ILE A 441 -13.71 30.55 -4.50
C ILE A 441 -12.93 30.05 -5.70
N GLN A 442 -12.77 30.89 -6.71
CA GLN A 442 -11.85 30.68 -7.82
C GLN A 442 -10.48 31.28 -7.47
N PRO A 443 -9.42 30.46 -7.38
CA PRO A 443 -8.13 30.97 -6.90
C PRO A 443 -7.37 31.83 -7.92
N THR A 444 -7.59 31.65 -9.22
CA THR A 444 -6.92 32.44 -10.28
C THR A 444 -7.14 33.92 -10.14
N ASP A 445 -8.37 34.32 -9.87
CA ASP A 445 -8.80 35.74 -9.82
C ASP A 445 -9.14 36.18 -8.40
N CYS A 446 -9.04 35.29 -7.42
CA CYS A 446 -9.49 35.51 -6.02
C CYS A 446 -10.98 35.87 -5.94
N GLU A 447 -11.76 35.38 -6.86
CA GLU A 447 -13.18 35.70 -6.97
C GLU A 447 -14.07 34.71 -6.23
N ILE A 448 -15.01 35.24 -5.47
CA ILE A 448 -16.09 34.44 -4.89
C ILE A 448 -17.13 34.22 -5.98
N ARG A 449 -17.19 33.01 -6.52
CA ARG A 449 -18.15 32.62 -7.56
C ARG A 449 -19.57 32.54 -7.04
N ARG A 450 -19.73 32.00 -5.83
CA ARG A 450 -20.99 31.84 -5.15
C ARG A 450 -20.79 31.78 -3.66
N HIS A 451 -21.77 32.31 -2.93
CA HIS A 451 -21.91 32.16 -1.51
C HIS A 451 -23.30 31.56 -1.21
N ILE A 452 -23.30 30.33 -0.64
CA ILE A 452 -24.52 29.64 -0.23
C ILE A 452 -24.79 30.01 1.23
N LYS A 453 -25.89 30.71 1.48
CA LYS A 453 -26.19 31.24 2.82
C LYS A 453 -26.77 30.19 3.73
N PRO A 454 -26.64 30.33 5.08
CA PRO A 454 -27.18 29.40 6.06
C PRO A 454 -28.68 29.13 5.93
N ASN A 455 -29.47 30.14 5.52
CA ASN A 455 -30.93 30.06 5.38
C ASN A 455 -31.39 29.58 3.99
N GLU A 456 -30.49 29.27 3.08
CA GLU A 456 -30.86 28.62 1.82
C GLU A 456 -31.47 27.25 2.08
N LYS A 457 -32.34 26.79 1.18
CA LYS A 457 -33.08 25.52 1.35
C LYS A 457 -32.36 24.37 0.65
N ILE A 458 -32.37 23.23 1.30
CA ILE A 458 -31.97 21.94 0.72
C ILE A 458 -33.04 21.55 -0.31
N PHE A 459 -32.58 21.20 -1.52
CA PHE A 459 -33.50 20.95 -2.64
C PHE A 459 -34.51 19.84 -2.37
N ALA A 460 -34.09 18.72 -1.77
CA ALA A 460 -34.96 17.58 -1.56
C ALA A 460 -35.93 17.74 -0.39
N SER A 461 -35.59 18.47 0.67
CA SER A 461 -36.36 18.54 1.91
C SER A 461 -36.96 19.92 2.21
N TYR A 462 -36.48 20.95 1.51
CA TYR A 462 -36.83 22.36 1.77
C TYR A 462 -36.44 22.85 3.18
N GLU A 463 -35.67 22.10 3.92
CA GLU A 463 -35.07 22.51 5.20
C GLU A 463 -33.95 23.50 4.99
N GLU A 464 -33.69 24.33 5.99
CA GLU A 464 -32.52 25.24 5.93
C GLU A 464 -31.20 24.46 6.04
N ILE A 465 -30.17 24.93 5.30
CA ILE A 465 -28.83 24.35 5.35
C ILE A 465 -28.29 24.39 6.77
N CYS A 466 -28.45 25.54 7.45
CA CYS A 466 -28.09 25.70 8.86
C CYS A 466 -29.24 26.32 9.62
N PRO A 467 -30.16 25.54 10.17
CA PRO A 467 -31.28 26.05 10.93
C PRO A 467 -30.80 26.73 12.20
N GLN A 468 -31.49 27.80 12.61
CA GLN A 468 -31.17 28.51 13.86
C GLN A 468 -31.41 27.60 15.06
N MET A 469 -30.43 27.40 15.88
CA MET A 469 -30.53 26.60 17.09
C MET A 469 -31.28 27.36 18.21
N LYS A 470 -32.02 26.60 19.04
CA LYS A 470 -32.74 27.18 20.18
C LYS A 470 -31.75 27.81 21.17
N GLY A 471 -31.87 29.15 21.36
CA GLY A 471 -31.03 29.90 22.29
C GLY A 471 -29.86 30.66 21.65
N GLU A 472 -29.62 30.50 20.36
CA GLU A 472 -28.63 31.28 19.63
C GLU A 472 -29.26 32.56 19.05
N ILE A 473 -28.53 33.70 19.14
CA ILE A 473 -28.99 35.00 18.64
C ILE A 473 -28.78 35.06 17.12
N THR A 474 -27.76 34.38 16.61
CA THR A 474 -27.38 34.38 15.18
C THR A 474 -27.40 32.96 14.62
N GLN A 475 -27.88 32.86 13.38
CA GLN A 475 -27.82 31.63 12.61
C GLN A 475 -26.36 31.36 12.18
N SER A 476 -25.81 30.22 12.58
CA SER A 476 -24.41 29.84 12.34
C SER A 476 -24.34 28.39 11.90
N CYS A 477 -23.42 28.09 10.98
CA CYS A 477 -23.14 26.74 10.52
C CYS A 477 -21.99 26.11 11.30
N GLN A 478 -22.04 24.80 11.52
CA GLN A 478 -20.94 24.03 12.12
C GLN A 478 -20.61 22.85 11.24
N TRP A 479 -19.36 22.78 10.81
CA TRP A 479 -18.84 21.80 9.89
C TRP A 479 -17.62 21.09 10.52
N ALA A 480 -17.38 19.84 10.17
CA ALA A 480 -16.18 19.12 10.64
C ALA A 480 -15.32 18.57 9.50
N SER A 481 -15.92 17.84 8.57
CA SER A 481 -15.17 17.17 7.50
C SER A 481 -15.95 17.21 6.20
N ALA A 482 -15.24 17.31 5.08
CA ALA A 482 -15.82 17.27 3.74
C ALA A 482 -14.94 16.46 2.79
N VAL A 483 -15.56 15.76 1.83
CA VAL A 483 -14.89 14.96 0.81
C VAL A 483 -15.47 15.24 -0.57
N ASN A 484 -14.61 15.21 -1.58
CA ASN A 484 -14.98 15.35 -2.98
C ASN A 484 -15.21 13.95 -3.59
N ILE A 485 -16.35 13.75 -4.20
CA ILE A 485 -16.74 12.52 -4.87
C ILE A 485 -16.67 12.74 -6.39
N ARG A 486 -15.54 12.34 -6.99
CA ARG A 486 -15.30 12.37 -8.45
C ARG A 486 -15.58 13.73 -9.12
N ASN A 487 -15.34 14.84 -8.43
CA ASN A 487 -15.63 16.21 -8.86
C ASN A 487 -17.12 16.47 -9.18
N ARG A 488 -18.03 15.57 -8.82
CA ARG A 488 -19.47 15.70 -9.09
C ARG A 488 -20.28 16.07 -7.85
N TYR A 489 -19.95 15.44 -6.70
CA TYR A 489 -20.62 15.71 -5.44
C TYR A 489 -19.61 16.04 -4.34
N ILE A 490 -20.03 16.83 -3.36
CA ILE A 490 -19.31 17.06 -2.13
C ILE A 490 -20.19 16.59 -0.98
N TYR A 491 -19.64 15.72 -0.14
CA TYR A 491 -20.27 15.30 1.11
C TYR A 491 -19.60 16.07 2.24
N VAL A 492 -20.42 16.68 3.12
CA VAL A 492 -19.93 17.46 4.26
C VAL A 492 -20.73 17.15 5.52
N THR A 493 -20.05 16.97 6.64
CA THR A 493 -20.67 16.67 7.93
C THR A 493 -21.17 17.94 8.62
N GLN A 494 -22.33 17.83 9.26
CA GLN A 494 -22.85 18.78 10.24
C GLN A 494 -22.98 18.06 11.60
N PRO A 495 -21.94 18.09 12.46
CA PRO A 495 -21.87 17.28 13.67
C PRO A 495 -23.04 17.49 14.62
N VAL A 496 -23.40 18.71 14.90
CA VAL A 496 -24.47 19.08 15.85
C VAL A 496 -25.85 18.65 15.35
N LEU A 497 -26.04 18.62 14.04
CA LEU A 497 -27.30 18.21 13.39
C LEU A 497 -27.35 16.70 13.08
N SER A 498 -26.28 15.96 13.40
CA SER A 498 -26.16 14.51 13.15
C SER A 498 -26.53 14.12 11.72
N ARG A 499 -26.02 14.89 10.76
CA ARG A 499 -26.32 14.67 9.34
C ARG A 499 -25.15 15.02 8.43
N ILE A 500 -25.26 14.57 7.18
CA ILE A 500 -24.35 14.88 6.08
C ILE A 500 -25.14 15.59 4.99
N LEU A 501 -24.60 16.67 4.46
CA LEU A 501 -25.14 17.33 3.29
C LEU A 501 -24.43 16.87 2.03
N ILE A 502 -25.21 16.70 0.96
CA ILE A 502 -24.70 16.42 -0.39
C ILE A 502 -24.89 17.65 -1.26
N ILE A 503 -23.79 18.15 -1.80
CA ILE A 503 -23.75 19.31 -2.68
C ILE A 503 -23.47 18.81 -4.09
N ASP A 504 -24.32 19.22 -5.05
CA ASP A 504 -24.07 18.99 -6.46
C ASP A 504 -23.16 20.11 -7.00
N VAL A 505 -22.00 19.71 -7.49
CA VAL A 505 -20.99 20.61 -8.02
C VAL A 505 -21.49 21.33 -9.27
N GLN A 506 -22.24 20.66 -10.14
CA GLN A 506 -22.72 21.22 -11.41
C GLN A 506 -23.73 22.34 -11.20
N THR A 507 -24.70 22.13 -10.32
CA THR A 507 -25.72 23.11 -9.98
C THR A 507 -25.30 24.08 -8.87
N GLN A 508 -24.23 23.73 -8.14
CA GLN A 508 -23.74 24.45 -6.96
C GLN A 508 -24.86 24.66 -5.91
N LYS A 509 -25.66 23.61 -5.68
CA LYS A 509 -26.75 23.62 -4.70
C LYS A 509 -26.62 22.44 -3.75
N VAL A 510 -27.10 22.62 -2.54
CA VAL A 510 -27.27 21.52 -1.60
C VAL A 510 -28.49 20.71 -2.02
N GLN A 511 -28.24 19.48 -2.40
CA GLN A 511 -29.24 18.60 -3.00
C GLN A 511 -30.01 17.81 -1.94
N GLN A 512 -29.33 17.31 -0.93
CA GLN A 512 -29.90 16.41 0.05
C GLN A 512 -29.19 16.49 1.41
N ALA A 513 -29.91 16.13 2.46
CA ALA A 513 -29.36 15.81 3.79
C ALA A 513 -29.61 14.36 4.14
N ILE A 514 -28.59 13.68 4.66
CA ILE A 514 -28.65 12.29 5.11
C ILE A 514 -28.43 12.27 6.62
N GLY A 515 -29.37 11.72 7.41
CA GLY A 515 -29.21 11.50 8.84
C GLY A 515 -28.20 10.38 9.10
N VAL A 516 -27.26 10.60 10.02
CA VAL A 516 -26.26 9.63 10.47
C VAL A 516 -26.21 9.58 11.99
N ASP A 517 -25.35 8.75 12.54
CA ASP A 517 -25.13 8.68 13.99
C ASP A 517 -24.65 10.03 14.55
N SER A 518 -24.82 10.24 15.85
CA SER A 518 -24.56 11.52 16.50
C SER A 518 -23.10 11.96 16.39
N LEU A 519 -22.88 13.24 16.12
CA LEU A 519 -21.58 13.88 15.97
C LEU A 519 -20.69 13.23 14.89
N PRO A 520 -21.09 13.26 13.60
CA PRO A 520 -20.23 12.85 12.51
C PRO A 520 -19.07 13.84 12.32
N VAL A 521 -17.82 13.39 12.52
CA VAL A 521 -16.65 14.27 12.57
C VAL A 521 -15.66 14.04 11.45
N LYS A 522 -15.65 12.85 10.83
CA LYS A 522 -14.68 12.52 9.80
C LYS A 522 -15.36 11.77 8.66
N LEU A 523 -15.03 12.18 7.45
CA LEU A 523 -15.40 11.51 6.20
C LEU A 523 -14.16 11.04 5.47
N LEU A 524 -14.22 9.82 4.92
CA LEU A 524 -13.24 9.29 3.98
C LEU A 524 -13.98 8.73 2.77
N TYR A 525 -13.49 9.05 1.58
CA TYR A 525 -14.01 8.49 0.35
C TYR A 525 -13.16 7.32 -0.14
N ASP A 526 -13.76 6.14 -0.16
CA ASP A 526 -13.20 4.97 -0.82
C ASP A 526 -13.57 5.01 -2.31
N LYS A 527 -12.65 5.47 -3.12
CA LYS A 527 -12.82 5.58 -4.57
C LYS A 527 -12.96 4.21 -5.25
N SER A 528 -12.36 3.17 -4.66
CA SER A 528 -12.32 1.83 -5.23
C SER A 528 -13.68 1.14 -5.23
N HIS A 529 -14.47 1.37 -4.18
CA HIS A 529 -15.79 0.77 -3.99
C HIS A 529 -16.91 1.80 -4.05
N ASP A 530 -16.59 3.07 -4.37
CA ASP A 530 -17.54 4.19 -4.44
C ASP A 530 -18.35 4.38 -3.15
N GLN A 531 -17.65 4.40 -2.01
CA GLN A 531 -18.25 4.46 -0.68
C GLN A 531 -17.73 5.66 0.11
N VAL A 532 -18.60 6.29 0.89
CA VAL A 532 -18.21 7.28 1.91
C VAL A 532 -18.28 6.66 3.29
N TRP A 533 -17.16 6.66 3.99
CA TRP A 533 -17.03 6.20 5.36
C TRP A 533 -17.19 7.36 6.32
N VAL A 534 -18.04 7.18 7.33
CA VAL A 534 -18.42 8.21 8.29
C VAL A 534 -18.04 7.76 9.69
N LEU A 535 -17.18 8.50 10.35
CA LEU A 535 -16.83 8.32 11.76
C LEU A 535 -17.65 9.32 12.60
N SER A 536 -18.45 8.81 13.52
CA SER A 536 -19.24 9.58 14.48
C SER A 536 -18.77 9.32 15.89
N TRP A 537 -18.69 10.35 16.72
CA TRP A 537 -18.23 10.22 18.12
C TRP A 537 -19.33 9.77 19.11
N GLY A 538 -20.59 9.90 18.72
CA GLY A 538 -21.74 9.67 19.59
C GLY A 538 -22.00 10.81 20.59
N ASN A 539 -20.95 11.27 21.28
CA ASN A 539 -20.96 12.43 22.15
C ASN A 539 -19.59 13.12 22.22
N MET A 540 -19.50 14.28 22.87
CA MET A 540 -18.24 15.04 23.00
C MET A 540 -17.16 14.33 23.83
N GLN A 541 -17.54 13.36 24.66
CA GLN A 541 -16.61 12.52 25.43
C GLN A 541 -16.10 11.34 24.63
N LYS A 542 -16.57 11.14 23.37
CA LYS A 542 -16.21 10.03 22.48
C LYS A 542 -16.48 8.66 23.10
N SER A 543 -17.55 8.54 23.87
CA SER A 543 -17.84 7.29 24.60
C SER A 543 -18.58 6.24 23.78
N GLN A 544 -19.22 6.63 22.68
CA GLN A 544 -19.97 5.73 21.80
C GLN A 544 -19.64 5.99 20.32
N PRO A 545 -18.39 5.84 19.92
CA PRO A 545 -18.01 6.05 18.53
C PRO A 545 -18.62 4.96 17.64
N SER A 546 -18.98 5.34 16.44
CA SER A 546 -19.52 4.43 15.43
C SER A 546 -18.95 4.72 14.06
N LEU A 547 -18.91 3.69 13.22
CA LEU A 547 -18.47 3.76 11.84
C LEU A 547 -19.62 3.34 10.93
N GLN A 548 -19.98 4.20 9.99
CA GLN A 548 -21.05 3.97 9.02
C GLN A 548 -20.53 4.12 7.60
N VAL A 549 -21.18 3.45 6.65
CA VAL A 549 -20.81 3.47 5.23
C VAL A 549 -22.01 3.86 4.39
N ILE A 550 -21.80 4.82 3.50
CA ILE A 550 -22.77 5.25 2.49
C ILE A 550 -22.27 4.69 1.15
N PRO A 551 -22.91 3.65 0.59
CA PRO A 551 -22.53 3.07 -0.69
C PRO A 551 -22.99 3.94 -1.86
N GLU A 552 -22.48 3.65 -3.07
CA GLU A 552 -22.84 4.31 -4.32
C GLU A 552 -22.81 5.86 -4.24
N ALA A 553 -21.74 6.38 -3.61
CA ALA A 553 -21.63 7.81 -3.29
C ALA A 553 -21.67 8.72 -4.53
N SER A 554 -21.20 8.23 -5.68
CA SER A 554 -21.22 9.00 -6.94
C SER A 554 -22.59 9.07 -7.62
N ALA A 555 -23.58 8.29 -7.17
CA ALA A 555 -24.94 8.36 -7.67
C ALA A 555 -25.70 9.60 -7.20
N GLY A 556 -25.39 10.13 -6.02
CA GLY A 556 -25.96 11.38 -5.49
C GLY A 556 -27.46 11.33 -5.17
N GLU A 557 -28.10 10.16 -5.20
CA GLU A 557 -29.54 10.00 -5.04
C GLU A 557 -29.99 9.52 -3.65
N SER A 558 -31.25 9.80 -3.34
CA SER A 558 -31.85 9.85 -2.01
C SER A 558 -32.17 8.50 -1.35
N GLN A 559 -31.94 7.37 -1.97
CA GLN A 559 -32.26 6.04 -1.42
C GLN A 559 -31.06 5.28 -0.87
N GLN A 560 -30.03 5.98 -0.48
CA GLN A 560 -28.79 5.35 -0.01
C GLN A 560 -29.04 4.63 1.33
N HIS A 561 -28.85 3.33 1.31
CA HIS A 561 -28.91 2.50 2.49
C HIS A 561 -27.62 2.67 3.28
N ILE A 562 -27.71 3.27 4.48
CA ILE A 562 -26.55 3.42 5.37
C ILE A 562 -26.26 2.09 6.04
N ILE A 563 -25.02 1.61 5.89
CA ILE A 563 -24.56 0.36 6.50
C ILE A 563 -23.80 0.70 7.78
N ARG A 564 -24.18 0.13 8.91
CA ARG A 564 -23.43 0.25 10.16
C ARG A 564 -22.41 -0.86 10.26
N VAL A 565 -21.15 -0.49 10.46
CA VAL A 565 -20.06 -1.44 10.60
C VAL A 565 -19.98 -1.93 12.05
N PRO A 566 -19.98 -3.26 12.33
CA PRO A 566 -20.15 -3.81 13.68
C PRO A 566 -18.84 -3.84 14.48
N TYR A 567 -18.14 -2.69 14.59
CA TYR A 567 -16.93 -2.58 15.40
C TYR A 567 -17.14 -1.62 16.57
N GLU A 568 -16.72 -2.04 17.74
CA GLU A 568 -16.70 -1.23 18.95
C GLU A 568 -15.30 -0.64 19.20
N GLY A 569 -15.23 0.51 19.87
CA GLY A 569 -13.95 1.14 20.22
C GLY A 569 -13.20 1.71 19.03
N VAL A 570 -13.91 2.27 18.05
CA VAL A 570 -13.31 2.93 16.89
C VAL A 570 -12.83 4.32 17.28
N ASP A 571 -11.54 4.51 17.46
CA ASP A 571 -10.97 5.83 17.76
C ASP A 571 -10.69 6.66 16.50
N ASP A 572 -10.31 6.00 15.42
CA ASP A 572 -10.05 6.62 14.12
C ASP A 572 -10.11 5.57 12.99
N PHE A 573 -10.11 6.05 11.75
CA PHE A 573 -10.17 5.22 10.57
C PHE A 573 -9.26 5.77 9.46
N PHE A 574 -8.55 4.89 8.74
CA PHE A 574 -7.66 5.24 7.65
C PHE A 574 -7.92 4.37 6.42
N ILE A 575 -8.00 5.00 5.26
CA ILE A 575 -8.01 4.36 3.95
C ILE A 575 -6.77 4.84 3.18
N PRO A 576 -5.90 3.94 2.70
CA PRO A 576 -4.77 4.33 1.87
C PRO A 576 -5.23 5.10 0.63
N PRO A 577 -4.53 6.18 0.23
CA PRO A 577 -4.91 6.94 -0.95
C PRO A 577 -4.62 6.17 -2.23
N THR A 578 -5.44 6.36 -3.26
CA THR A 578 -5.15 5.94 -4.63
C THR A 578 -4.26 6.99 -5.32
N ASN A 579 -3.45 6.54 -6.28
CA ASN A 579 -2.67 7.40 -7.17
C ASN A 579 -2.79 6.91 -8.63
N LEU A 580 -1.97 7.39 -9.55
CA LEU A 580 -2.03 6.96 -10.95
C LEU A 580 -1.64 5.49 -11.14
N VAL A 581 -0.67 5.00 -10.36
CA VAL A 581 -0.20 3.60 -10.43
C VAL A 581 -1.14 2.67 -9.66
N ILE A 582 -1.56 3.07 -8.46
CA ILE A 582 -2.47 2.32 -7.59
C ILE A 582 -3.86 2.93 -7.67
N ASN A 583 -4.72 2.35 -8.48
CA ASN A 583 -6.08 2.81 -8.71
C ASN A 583 -7.14 2.04 -7.90
N HIS A 584 -6.75 0.95 -7.23
CA HIS A 584 -7.65 0.15 -6.41
C HIS A 584 -7.03 -0.16 -5.04
N ILE A 585 -7.77 0.15 -3.97
CA ILE A 585 -7.44 -0.14 -2.58
C ILE A 585 -8.51 -1.08 -2.01
N ARG A 586 -8.08 -2.22 -1.49
CA ARG A 586 -8.99 -3.24 -0.93
C ARG A 586 -9.18 -3.10 0.57
N PHE A 587 -8.18 -2.61 1.30
CA PHE A 587 -8.18 -2.67 2.76
C PHE A 587 -8.20 -1.28 3.39
N GLY A 588 -8.99 -1.15 4.48
CA GLY A 588 -9.00 -0.02 5.40
C GLY A 588 -8.51 -0.44 6.79
N PHE A 589 -8.25 0.56 7.65
CA PHE A 589 -7.64 0.34 8.97
C PHE A 589 -8.39 1.11 10.05
N ILE A 590 -8.85 0.38 11.07
CA ILE A 590 -9.54 0.94 12.25
C ILE A 590 -8.56 0.99 13.41
N PHE A 591 -8.42 2.16 14.03
CA PHE A 591 -7.58 2.36 15.21
C PHE A 591 -8.36 2.05 16.49
N ASN A 592 -7.75 1.24 17.35
CA ASN A 592 -8.19 1.02 18.71
C ASN A 592 -7.07 1.40 19.69
N LYS A 593 -7.12 2.62 20.21
CA LYS A 593 -6.09 3.19 21.07
C LYS A 593 -6.03 2.52 22.44
N SER A 594 -7.18 2.10 22.96
CA SER A 594 -7.30 1.42 24.26
C SER A 594 -6.59 0.07 24.27
N ASN A 595 -6.70 -0.68 23.16
CA ASN A 595 -6.11 -2.01 23.03
C ASN A 595 -4.74 -2.00 22.34
N LEU A 596 -4.19 -0.83 21.99
CA LEU A 596 -2.93 -0.67 21.25
C LEU A 596 -2.92 -1.52 19.97
N THR A 597 -4.00 -1.49 19.21
CA THR A 597 -4.18 -2.29 18.00
C THR A 597 -4.69 -1.46 16.83
N VAL A 598 -4.40 -1.94 15.64
CA VAL A 598 -5.04 -1.51 14.39
C VAL A 598 -5.67 -2.73 13.72
N HIS A 599 -6.93 -2.61 13.36
CA HIS A 599 -7.69 -3.67 12.70
C HIS A 599 -7.71 -3.41 11.19
N LYS A 600 -7.14 -4.33 10.42
CA LYS A 600 -7.24 -4.36 8.96
C LYS A 600 -8.58 -4.95 8.56
N ILE A 601 -9.35 -4.22 7.80
CA ILE A 601 -10.67 -4.64 7.32
C ILE A 601 -10.71 -4.66 5.79
N ASP A 602 -11.48 -5.56 5.23
CA ASP A 602 -11.81 -5.57 3.80
C ASP A 602 -12.92 -4.53 3.54
N LEU A 603 -12.67 -3.59 2.64
CA LEU A 603 -13.59 -2.47 2.37
C LEU A 603 -14.85 -2.89 1.62
N GLU A 604 -14.81 -3.98 0.85
CA GLU A 604 -15.96 -4.50 0.12
C GLU A 604 -16.90 -5.28 1.04
N THR A 605 -16.34 -6.21 1.82
CA THR A 605 -17.11 -7.09 2.71
C THR A 605 -17.33 -6.52 4.10
N MET A 606 -16.57 -5.49 4.49
CA MET A 606 -16.55 -4.87 5.83
C MET A 606 -16.14 -5.85 6.94
N MET A 607 -15.46 -6.94 6.59
CA MET A 607 -15.03 -7.98 7.51
C MET A 607 -13.61 -7.73 8.02
N LEU A 608 -13.37 -8.14 9.27
CA LEU A 608 -12.03 -8.13 9.85
C LEU A 608 -11.13 -9.14 9.13
N VAL A 609 -9.99 -8.67 8.63
CA VAL A 609 -8.96 -9.50 7.99
C VAL A 609 -7.88 -9.89 9.01
N LYS A 610 -7.33 -8.90 9.72
CA LYS A 610 -6.22 -9.11 10.67
C LYS A 610 -6.20 -8.01 11.72
N THR A 611 -5.74 -8.36 12.91
CA THR A 611 -5.45 -7.40 13.99
C THR A 611 -3.94 -7.27 14.15
N ILE A 612 -3.43 -6.05 14.05
CA ILE A 612 -2.01 -5.71 14.22
C ILE A 612 -1.86 -5.13 15.61
N SER A 613 -1.01 -5.76 16.44
CA SER A 613 -0.78 -5.35 17.84
C SER A 613 0.53 -4.58 17.98
N PHE A 614 0.49 -3.51 18.77
CA PHE A 614 1.64 -2.66 19.10
C PHE A 614 2.09 -2.79 20.55
N HIS A 615 1.62 -3.79 21.28
CA HIS A 615 1.97 -3.99 22.69
C HIS A 615 3.49 -4.07 22.93
N ASN A 616 4.22 -4.79 22.08
CA ASN A 616 5.66 -4.95 22.18
C ASN A 616 6.44 -3.63 22.03
N TYR A 617 5.83 -2.63 21.41
CA TYR A 617 6.42 -1.32 21.16
C TYR A 617 5.87 -0.24 22.09
N SER A 618 4.94 -0.58 22.98
CA SER A 618 4.22 0.36 23.85
C SER A 618 3.67 1.57 23.07
N CYS A 619 3.18 1.31 21.84
CA CYS A 619 2.75 2.30 20.87
C CYS A 619 1.24 2.49 20.90
N ILE A 620 0.77 3.70 21.23
CA ILE A 620 -0.63 4.09 21.02
C ILE A 620 -0.74 4.62 19.59
N PRO A 621 -1.40 3.91 18.65
CA PRO A 621 -1.50 4.33 17.26
C PRO A 621 -2.33 5.61 17.16
N HIS A 622 -1.82 6.63 16.47
CA HIS A 622 -2.47 7.94 16.37
C HIS A 622 -2.71 8.42 14.95
N ALA A 623 -1.73 8.30 14.07
CA ALA A 623 -1.83 8.64 12.66
C ALA A 623 -1.10 7.59 11.82
N MET A 624 -1.51 7.41 10.58
CA MET A 624 -0.94 6.45 9.66
C MET A 624 -0.76 7.09 8.28
N ALA A 625 0.32 6.73 7.61
CA ALA A 625 0.56 7.04 6.20
C ALA A 625 1.00 5.77 5.48
N TYR A 626 0.80 5.74 4.17
CA TYR A 626 1.06 4.58 3.33
C TYR A 626 1.84 4.94 2.08
N THR A 627 2.82 4.10 1.74
CA THR A 627 3.45 4.08 0.42
C THR A 627 3.29 2.72 -0.24
N HIS A 628 2.96 2.72 -1.52
CA HIS A 628 2.92 1.49 -2.31
C HIS A 628 4.32 0.98 -2.71
N LEU A 629 5.34 1.86 -2.69
CA LEU A 629 6.72 1.49 -2.99
C LEU A 629 7.31 0.68 -1.82
N GLY A 630 7.53 -0.60 -2.04
CA GLY A 630 7.93 -1.54 -1.01
C GLY A 630 6.81 -1.94 -0.04
N GLY A 631 5.64 -1.30 -0.11
CA GLY A 631 4.47 -1.62 0.70
C GLY A 631 4.67 -1.36 2.19
N TYR A 632 4.79 -0.08 2.59
CA TYR A 632 4.97 0.29 4.00
C TYR A 632 3.84 1.13 4.53
N PHE A 633 3.44 0.83 5.77
CA PHE A 633 2.65 1.74 6.60
C PHE A 633 3.53 2.33 7.68
N PHE A 634 3.45 3.65 7.84
CA PHE A 634 4.12 4.40 8.90
C PHE A 634 3.08 4.81 9.92
N VAL A 635 3.26 4.41 11.17
CA VAL A 635 2.31 4.66 12.25
C VAL A 635 2.95 5.56 13.30
N GLN A 636 2.34 6.70 13.56
CA GLN A 636 2.73 7.55 14.69
C GLN A 636 2.32 6.89 16.00
N CYS A 637 3.27 6.75 16.92
CA CYS A 637 3.07 6.24 18.27
C CYS A 637 3.11 7.36 19.29
N LYS A 638 2.09 7.50 20.12
CA LYS A 638 2.16 8.33 21.33
C LYS A 638 2.42 7.42 22.54
N LYS A 639 3.46 7.70 23.32
CA LYS A 639 3.80 6.98 24.56
C LYS A 639 3.14 7.68 25.75
N ASN A 640 2.03 7.18 26.20
CA ASN A 640 1.30 7.66 27.37
C ASN A 640 0.81 9.14 27.29
N GLN A 641 -0.30 9.46 27.95
CA GLN A 641 -0.89 10.81 27.97
C GLN A 641 0.00 11.88 28.64
N THR A 642 1.06 11.47 29.35
CA THR A 642 1.94 12.32 30.14
C THR A 642 3.35 12.50 29.57
N THR A 643 3.78 11.73 28.58
CA THR A 643 5.07 11.86 27.91
C THR A 643 4.89 12.24 26.46
N LEU A 644 5.33 13.44 26.12
CA LEU A 644 5.28 14.06 24.78
C LEU A 644 6.15 13.38 23.71
N ALA A 645 6.78 12.24 24.02
CA ALA A 645 7.67 11.55 23.09
C ALA A 645 6.85 10.80 22.03
N SER A 646 6.76 11.36 20.84
CA SER A 646 6.25 10.75 19.64
C SER A 646 7.33 9.89 19.00
N SER A 647 6.99 8.68 18.53
CA SER A 647 7.87 7.82 17.74
C SER A 647 7.08 7.27 16.57
N GLN A 648 7.75 6.61 15.61
CA GLN A 648 7.08 5.95 14.51
C GLN A 648 7.46 4.47 14.46
N VAL A 649 6.51 3.62 14.07
CA VAL A 649 6.76 2.21 13.72
C VAL A 649 6.38 1.97 12.27
N VAL A 650 7.05 1.01 11.66
CA VAL A 650 6.83 0.60 10.27
C VAL A 650 6.15 -0.76 10.24
N ILE A 651 5.11 -0.88 9.42
CA ILE A 651 4.41 -2.14 9.15
C ILE A 651 4.68 -2.53 7.70
N ASP A 652 5.01 -3.79 7.48
CA ASP A 652 5.07 -4.39 6.15
C ASP A 652 3.65 -4.76 5.68
N SER A 653 3.21 -4.19 4.57
CA SER A 653 1.86 -4.43 4.04
C SER A 653 1.67 -5.84 3.46
N VAL A 654 2.75 -6.55 3.13
CA VAL A 654 2.69 -7.91 2.58
C VAL A 654 2.43 -8.92 3.70
N THR A 655 3.14 -8.78 4.83
CA THR A 655 3.04 -9.69 5.98
C THR A 655 2.07 -9.20 7.05
N ASP A 656 1.64 -7.94 6.99
CA ASP A 656 0.88 -7.24 8.04
C ASP A 656 1.57 -7.29 9.42
N ALA A 657 2.88 -7.35 9.44
CA ALA A 657 3.68 -7.41 10.66
C ALA A 657 4.43 -6.10 10.88
N VAL A 658 4.62 -5.76 12.15
CA VAL A 658 5.45 -4.61 12.54
C VAL A 658 6.91 -4.97 12.33
N ILE A 659 7.59 -4.27 11.42
CA ILE A 659 9.03 -4.44 11.14
C ILE A 659 9.85 -3.96 12.34
N GLY A 660 9.47 -2.79 12.90
CA GLY A 660 10.19 -2.16 13.99
C GLY A 660 10.00 -0.65 14.02
N PRO A 661 10.77 0.05 14.85
CA PRO A 661 10.77 1.51 14.87
C PRO A 661 11.35 2.10 13.57
N ASN A 662 10.84 3.24 13.13
CA ASN A 662 11.38 3.99 12.00
C ASN A 662 12.60 4.84 12.43
N GLY A 663 13.68 4.19 12.87
CA GLY A 663 14.86 4.88 13.40
C GLY A 663 14.51 5.91 14.48
N ASP A 664 15.12 7.10 14.39
CA ASP A 664 14.84 8.25 15.27
C ASP A 664 13.76 9.19 14.73
N ILE A 665 12.94 8.72 13.78
CA ILE A 665 11.87 9.53 13.18
C ILE A 665 10.72 9.70 14.16
N LYS A 666 10.24 10.93 14.26
CA LYS A 666 9.19 11.33 15.20
C LYS A 666 8.08 12.10 14.48
N GLY A 667 6.91 12.09 15.08
CA GLY A 667 5.79 12.92 14.65
C GLY A 667 4.85 12.27 13.65
N VAL A 668 4.03 13.08 12.99
CA VAL A 668 2.99 12.66 12.08
C VAL A 668 3.60 12.33 10.70
N PRO A 669 3.40 11.13 10.18
CA PRO A 669 3.88 10.77 8.84
C PRO A 669 2.96 11.31 7.74
N HIS A 670 3.57 11.85 6.66
CA HIS A 670 2.89 12.27 5.44
C HIS A 670 3.66 11.71 4.24
N VAL A 671 2.97 11.01 3.36
CA VAL A 671 3.58 10.43 2.15
C VAL A 671 3.18 11.27 0.93
N SER A 672 4.15 11.54 0.04
CA SER A 672 3.89 12.24 -1.22
C SER A 672 2.92 11.45 -2.11
N PRO A 673 2.16 12.11 -3.00
CA PRO A 673 1.16 11.45 -3.85
C PRO A 673 1.70 10.29 -4.69
N ASP A 674 2.97 10.36 -5.12
CA ASP A 674 3.66 9.32 -5.88
C ASP A 674 4.31 8.22 -5.02
N GLY A 675 4.31 8.39 -3.69
CA GLY A 675 4.87 7.42 -2.74
C GLY A 675 6.38 7.50 -2.51
N HIS A 676 7.11 8.41 -3.15
CA HIS A 676 8.58 8.47 -3.06
C HIS A 676 9.12 9.18 -1.83
N PHE A 677 8.35 10.07 -1.20
CA PHE A 677 8.79 10.85 -0.06
C PHE A 677 7.89 10.63 1.16
N LEU A 678 8.52 10.40 2.30
CA LEU A 678 7.90 10.44 3.61
C LEU A 678 8.39 11.67 4.36
N VAL A 679 7.48 12.56 4.70
CA VAL A 679 7.73 13.75 5.51
C VAL A 679 7.09 13.56 6.88
N SER A 680 7.89 13.64 7.92
CA SER A 680 7.43 13.51 9.31
C SER A 680 7.55 14.83 10.04
N THR A 681 6.45 15.27 10.65
CA THR A 681 6.35 16.54 11.37
C THR A 681 6.11 16.28 12.85
N ASP A 682 7.06 16.70 13.68
CA ASP A 682 6.91 16.61 15.13
C ASP A 682 6.46 17.97 15.69
N GLU A 683 5.21 18.04 16.09
CA GLU A 683 4.55 19.21 16.60
C GLU A 683 5.23 19.77 17.86
N ASP A 684 5.70 18.88 18.75
CA ASP A 684 6.25 19.26 20.04
C ASP A 684 7.65 19.85 19.94
N SER A 685 8.50 19.30 19.06
CA SER A 685 9.90 19.73 18.92
C SER A 685 10.15 20.66 17.72
N GLY A 686 9.17 20.87 16.85
CA GLY A 686 9.34 21.58 15.59
C GLY A 686 10.27 20.86 14.60
N ARG A 687 10.48 19.57 14.78
CA ARG A 687 11.37 18.77 13.93
C ARG A 687 10.64 18.35 12.64
N LEU A 688 11.31 18.54 11.52
CA LEU A 688 10.85 18.15 10.20
C LEU A 688 11.87 17.17 9.60
N GLN A 689 11.46 15.93 9.35
CA GLN A 689 12.31 14.88 8.83
C GLN A 689 11.78 14.40 7.51
N VAL A 690 12.66 14.27 6.49
CA VAL A 690 12.30 13.81 5.15
C VAL A 690 13.07 12.55 4.83
N GLN A 691 12.36 11.51 4.46
CA GLN A 691 12.91 10.25 3.99
C GLN A 691 12.50 10.02 2.53
N ALA A 692 13.40 9.47 1.73
CA ALA A 692 13.10 8.96 0.39
C ALA A 692 12.85 7.45 0.44
N ILE A 693 11.89 7.00 -0.36
CA ILE A 693 11.62 5.58 -0.59
C ILE A 693 12.11 5.26 -2.00
N THR A 694 13.11 4.40 -2.10
CA THR A 694 13.74 4.05 -3.37
C THR A 694 12.93 3.03 -4.14
N THR A 695 13.21 2.86 -5.43
CA THR A 695 12.64 1.82 -6.29
C THR A 695 13.07 0.40 -5.90
N ARG A 696 13.96 0.26 -4.91
CA ARG A 696 14.34 -1.02 -4.27
C ARG A 696 13.57 -1.29 -2.97
N GLY A 697 12.64 -0.39 -2.60
CA GLY A 697 11.91 -0.47 -1.34
C GLY A 697 12.74 -0.09 -0.11
N GLU A 698 13.88 0.60 -0.29
CA GLU A 698 14.73 1.07 0.81
C GLU A 698 14.26 2.45 1.28
N ILE A 699 14.28 2.66 2.59
CA ILE A 699 13.93 3.94 3.23
C ILE A 699 15.22 4.65 3.62
N GLN A 700 15.49 5.84 3.07
CA GLN A 700 16.70 6.61 3.29
C GLN A 700 16.38 8.00 3.84
N LEU A 701 17.02 8.40 4.94
CA LEU A 701 16.89 9.75 5.47
C LEU A 701 17.61 10.75 4.55
N LEU A 702 16.88 11.76 4.06
CA LEU A 702 17.42 12.85 3.24
C LEU A 702 17.72 14.10 4.07
N TYR A 703 16.75 14.55 4.86
CA TYR A 703 16.84 15.79 5.62
C TYR A 703 16.31 15.60 7.04
N ASP A 704 16.98 16.24 8.00
CA ASP A 704 16.57 16.33 9.40
C ASP A 704 16.75 17.76 9.86
N LEU A 705 15.66 18.50 9.93
CA LEU A 705 15.64 19.93 10.17
C LEU A 705 14.90 20.23 11.48
N ARG A 706 15.44 21.18 12.24
CA ARG A 706 14.71 21.78 13.36
C ARG A 706 14.20 23.16 12.94
N THR A 707 12.93 23.36 13.12
CA THR A 707 12.26 24.62 12.85
C THR A 707 11.73 25.20 14.15
N ASP A 708 11.57 26.51 14.22
CA ASP A 708 10.92 27.18 15.36
C ASP A 708 9.38 27.15 15.23
N VAL A 709 8.86 26.32 14.30
CA VAL A 709 7.44 26.25 13.96
C VAL A 709 6.85 24.94 14.48
N HIS A 710 5.80 25.04 15.29
CA HIS A 710 5.02 23.88 15.73
C HIS A 710 4.07 23.46 14.59
N LEU A 711 4.51 22.52 13.77
CA LEU A 711 3.84 22.10 12.53
C LEU A 711 2.53 21.36 12.82
N CYS A 712 1.45 21.74 12.13
CA CYS A 712 0.10 21.24 12.32
C CYS A 712 -0.38 20.40 11.13
N ASP A 713 -0.40 21.00 9.93
CA ASP A 713 -0.86 20.37 8.69
C ASP A 713 0.18 20.53 7.60
N LEU A 714 0.14 19.62 6.62
CA LEU A 714 1.09 19.58 5.53
C LEU A 714 0.40 19.25 4.22
N ALA A 715 0.74 19.99 3.16
CA ALA A 715 0.32 19.70 1.79
C ALA A 715 1.53 19.55 0.87
N PHE A 716 1.45 18.57 -0.03
CA PHE A 716 2.39 18.40 -1.13
C PHE A 716 1.90 19.12 -2.37
N GLN A 717 2.80 19.81 -3.04
CA GLN A 717 2.54 20.40 -4.34
C GLN A 717 3.59 19.93 -5.34
N PRO A 718 3.21 19.43 -6.53
CA PRO A 718 4.18 19.05 -7.56
C PRO A 718 5.08 20.23 -7.93
N SER A 719 6.37 19.97 -8.15
CA SER A 719 7.34 20.98 -8.57
C SER A 719 7.00 21.53 -9.96
N PHE A 720 7.19 22.83 -10.13
CA PHE A 720 6.99 23.52 -11.43
C PHE A 720 8.25 23.52 -12.29
N THR A 721 9.39 23.11 -11.74
CA THR A 721 10.70 23.16 -12.40
C THR A 721 11.29 21.78 -12.67
N GLU A 722 10.85 20.78 -11.93
CA GLU A 722 11.36 19.41 -12.00
C GLU A 722 10.20 18.40 -12.02
N SER A 723 10.27 17.42 -12.90
CA SER A 723 9.29 16.34 -12.93
C SER A 723 9.49 15.39 -11.74
N ASN A 724 8.40 14.85 -11.20
CA ASN A 724 8.37 13.89 -10.09
C ASN A 724 9.08 14.39 -8.81
N GLN A 725 9.08 15.70 -8.59
CA GLN A 725 9.53 16.36 -7.38
C GLN A 725 8.41 17.17 -6.74
N TYR A 726 8.54 17.46 -5.46
CA TYR A 726 7.51 18.12 -4.69
C TYR A 726 8.04 19.28 -3.86
N TYR A 727 7.17 20.27 -3.66
CA TYR A 727 7.24 21.23 -2.60
C TYR A 727 6.31 20.79 -1.47
N ILE A 728 6.68 21.12 -0.24
CA ILE A 728 5.78 20.99 0.91
C ILE A 728 5.45 22.36 1.48
N TYR A 729 4.20 22.50 1.92
CA TYR A 729 3.70 23.64 2.67
C TYR A 729 3.17 23.12 4.00
N ALA A 730 3.64 23.69 5.10
CA ALA A 730 3.23 23.26 6.42
C ALA A 730 2.78 24.45 7.29
N THR A 731 1.65 24.30 7.96
CA THR A 731 1.04 25.29 8.84
C THR A 731 1.46 25.10 10.28
N SER A 732 1.27 26.14 11.09
CA SER A 732 1.52 26.11 12.54
C SER A 732 0.24 26.24 13.34
N LEU A 733 0.18 25.58 14.51
CA LEU A 733 -0.89 25.72 15.48
C LEU A 733 -0.95 27.10 16.15
N PHE A 734 0.21 27.75 16.32
CA PHE A 734 0.33 28.94 17.15
C PHE A 734 0.90 30.15 16.43
N GLN A 735 1.54 29.94 15.29
CA GLN A 735 2.25 31.00 14.57
C GLN A 735 1.49 31.44 13.32
N THR A 736 1.75 32.68 12.92
CA THR A 736 1.13 33.31 11.73
C THR A 736 1.81 32.90 10.41
N ASP A 737 2.95 32.22 10.48
CA ASP A 737 3.80 31.92 9.35
C ASP A 737 3.53 30.51 8.79
N LEU A 738 3.73 30.36 7.49
CA LEU A 738 3.63 29.12 6.77
C LEU A 738 5.03 28.71 6.29
N LEU A 739 5.44 27.50 6.65
CA LEU A 739 6.69 26.93 6.20
C LEU A 739 6.55 26.41 4.75
N PHE A 740 7.54 26.72 3.93
CA PHE A 740 7.71 26.16 2.58
C PHE A 740 9.05 25.42 2.51
N MET A 741 9.07 24.25 1.91
CA MET A 741 10.30 23.50 1.64
C MET A 741 10.26 22.86 0.24
N GLU A 742 11.38 22.97 -0.44
CA GLU A 742 11.64 22.25 -1.70
C GLU A 742 12.35 20.93 -1.41
N LEU A 743 11.72 19.81 -1.74
CA LEU A 743 12.26 18.49 -1.37
C LEU A 743 13.51 18.11 -2.16
N SER A 744 13.66 18.58 -3.41
CA SER A 744 14.84 18.27 -4.24
C SER A 744 16.13 18.91 -3.71
N THR A 745 16.03 20.11 -3.13
CA THR A 745 17.21 20.90 -2.66
C THR A 745 17.33 20.98 -1.15
N GLY A 746 16.29 20.65 -0.40
CA GLY A 746 16.21 20.85 1.05
C GLY A 746 16.07 22.31 1.49
N ARG A 747 15.84 23.21 0.54
CA ARG A 747 15.71 24.65 0.83
C ARG A 747 14.40 24.91 1.55
N VAL A 748 14.50 25.61 2.70
CA VAL A 748 13.35 26.04 3.51
C VAL A 748 13.19 27.54 3.43
N ASP A 749 11.95 27.99 3.31
CA ASP A 749 11.56 29.39 3.28
C ASP A 749 10.27 29.58 4.10
N MET A 750 9.93 30.83 4.45
CA MET A 750 8.76 31.15 5.26
C MET A 750 7.91 32.22 4.57
N LEU A 751 6.60 31.91 4.42
CA LEU A 751 5.59 32.92 4.09
C LEU A 751 5.10 33.56 5.40
N LYS A 752 5.33 34.89 5.55
CA LYS A 752 5.05 35.63 6.79
C LYS A 752 3.74 36.37 6.73
N ASN A 753 3.23 36.75 7.91
CA ASN A 753 2.07 37.62 8.09
C ASN A 753 0.72 37.03 7.62
N LEU A 754 0.55 35.75 7.70
CA LEU A 754 -0.76 35.09 7.59
C LEU A 754 -1.39 35.13 8.99
N LYS A 755 -2.47 35.79 9.19
CA LYS A 755 -3.15 35.98 10.49
C LYS A 755 -3.19 34.74 11.40
N GLU A 756 -3.58 34.91 12.63
CA GLU A 756 -3.59 33.85 13.66
C GLU A 756 -4.47 32.65 13.27
N PRO A 757 -4.06 31.43 13.61
CA PRO A 757 -4.87 30.22 13.42
C PRO A 757 -6.14 30.25 14.28
N ILE A 758 -7.07 29.35 14.00
CA ILE A 758 -8.27 29.16 14.80
C ILE A 758 -7.86 28.59 16.15
N LEU A 759 -8.47 29.09 17.24
CA LEU A 759 -8.19 28.56 18.57
C LEU A 759 -8.77 27.14 18.72
N ALA A 760 -8.07 26.26 19.43
CA ALA A 760 -8.51 24.90 19.66
C ALA A 760 -9.90 24.80 20.32
N GLN A 761 -10.26 25.75 21.19
CA GLN A 761 -11.59 25.84 21.79
C GLN A 761 -12.71 26.16 20.78
N ASP A 762 -12.36 26.86 19.70
CA ASP A 762 -13.30 27.26 18.63
C ASP A 762 -13.41 26.17 17.54
N TRP A 763 -12.51 25.17 17.57
CA TRP A 763 -12.47 24.05 16.65
C TRP A 763 -12.34 22.70 17.38
N PRO A 764 -13.45 22.17 17.94
CA PRO A 764 -13.40 20.96 18.76
C PRO A 764 -13.35 19.64 17.97
N TRP A 765 -13.47 19.70 16.66
CA TRP A 765 -13.66 18.51 15.78
C TRP A 765 -12.36 17.79 15.48
N ASP A 766 -11.23 18.50 15.44
CA ASP A 766 -9.91 17.94 15.13
C ASP A 766 -8.82 18.74 15.88
N SER A 767 -7.66 18.14 16.08
CA SER A 767 -6.46 18.83 16.56
C SER A 767 -5.88 19.81 15.52
N ASN A 768 -6.17 19.61 14.23
CA ASN A 768 -5.76 20.49 13.16
C ASN A 768 -6.63 21.75 13.11
N THR A 769 -6.13 22.82 13.67
CA THR A 769 -6.81 24.13 13.72
C THR A 769 -6.48 25.05 12.56
N ARG A 770 -5.55 24.66 11.70
CA ARG A 770 -5.13 25.40 10.53
C ARG A 770 -4.78 24.51 9.37
N ILE A 771 -5.73 24.29 8.50
CA ILE A 771 -5.54 23.45 7.31
C ILE A 771 -4.68 24.14 6.25
N VAL A 772 -4.01 23.32 5.43
CA VAL A 772 -3.48 23.73 4.12
C VAL A 772 -3.92 22.70 3.08
N LYS A 773 -4.52 23.18 2.00
CA LYS A 773 -5.00 22.34 0.89
C LYS A 773 -4.44 22.86 -0.43
N ASP A 774 -4.00 21.93 -1.28
CA ASP A 774 -3.55 22.18 -2.63
C ASP A 774 -4.71 22.16 -3.63
N SER A 775 -4.44 22.61 -4.84
CA SER A 775 -5.41 22.63 -5.94
C SER A 775 -5.20 21.45 -6.93
N GLY A 776 -4.82 20.29 -6.42
CA GLY A 776 -4.67 19.05 -7.17
C GLY A 776 -3.36 18.94 -7.96
N LEU A 777 -3.24 17.87 -8.74
CA LEU A 777 -2.01 17.44 -9.41
C LEU A 777 -1.36 18.51 -10.29
N PHE A 778 -2.17 19.32 -10.99
CA PHE A 778 -1.70 20.39 -11.87
C PHE A 778 -1.91 21.77 -11.28
N GLY A 779 -2.41 21.83 -10.06
CA GLY A 779 -2.81 23.07 -9.42
C GLY A 779 -1.64 23.95 -9.03
N GLN A 780 -1.83 25.25 -9.21
CA GLN A 780 -0.85 26.27 -8.89
C GLN A 780 -1.06 26.90 -7.52
N TYR A 781 -2.24 26.70 -6.94
CA TYR A 781 -2.68 27.42 -5.77
C TYR A 781 -2.81 26.52 -4.54
N LEU A 782 -2.61 27.11 -3.38
CA LEU A 782 -2.93 26.52 -2.09
C LEU A 782 -3.85 27.49 -1.32
N ILE A 783 -4.61 26.91 -0.41
CA ILE A 783 -5.48 27.66 0.51
C ILE A 783 -5.17 27.28 1.94
N THR A 784 -5.12 28.26 2.83
CA THR A 784 -5.00 28.01 4.27
C THR A 784 -5.98 28.89 5.04
N SER A 785 -6.46 28.39 6.17
CA SER A 785 -7.42 29.07 7.04
C SER A 785 -6.71 29.93 8.09
N ALA A 786 -7.43 30.97 8.54
CA ALA A 786 -7.15 31.71 9.75
C ALA A 786 -8.46 31.94 10.51
N LYS A 787 -8.40 32.58 11.66
CA LYS A 787 -9.57 32.79 12.54
C LYS A 787 -10.78 33.42 11.85
N GLU A 788 -10.54 34.46 11.01
CA GLU A 788 -11.60 35.24 10.32
C GLU A 788 -11.28 35.50 8.85
N SER A 789 -10.32 34.79 8.28
CA SER A 789 -9.86 34.98 6.91
C SER A 789 -9.39 33.68 6.30
N LEU A 790 -9.31 33.67 4.96
CA LEU A 790 -8.64 32.65 4.17
C LEU A 790 -7.53 33.28 3.37
N PHE A 791 -6.44 32.54 3.17
CA PHE A 791 -5.30 32.97 2.39
C PHE A 791 -5.12 32.05 1.19
N LEU A 792 -5.11 32.62 0.00
CA LEU A 792 -4.76 31.95 -1.24
C LEU A 792 -3.30 32.22 -1.58
N ILE A 793 -2.54 31.17 -1.81
CA ILE A 793 -1.11 31.21 -2.04
C ILE A 793 -0.84 30.76 -3.48
N ASN A 794 -0.02 31.52 -4.19
CA ASN A 794 0.49 31.11 -5.49
C ASN A 794 1.77 30.29 -5.26
N GLY A 795 1.66 28.97 -5.41
CA GLY A 795 2.76 28.04 -5.17
C GLY A 795 3.91 28.19 -6.17
N TRP A 796 3.63 28.61 -7.40
CA TRP A 796 4.67 28.85 -8.39
C TRP A 796 5.55 30.06 -8.04
N GLN A 797 4.91 31.16 -7.64
CA GLN A 797 5.62 32.37 -7.23
C GLN A 797 6.08 32.32 -5.78
N LYS A 798 5.58 31.35 -4.98
CA LYS A 798 5.83 31.23 -3.54
C LYS A 798 5.43 32.50 -2.77
N THR A 799 4.31 33.11 -3.16
CA THR A 799 3.80 34.35 -2.62
C THR A 799 2.32 34.27 -2.28
N LEU A 800 1.91 35.13 -1.35
CA LEU A 800 0.49 35.34 -1.08
C LEU A 800 -0.20 35.90 -2.35
N ARG A 801 -1.27 35.22 -2.81
CA ARG A 801 -2.08 35.71 -3.90
C ARG A 801 -3.09 36.74 -3.43
N CYS A 802 -3.88 36.37 -2.43
CA CYS A 802 -4.87 37.27 -1.83
C CYS A 802 -5.34 36.74 -0.46
N GLU A 803 -5.97 37.64 0.28
CA GLU A 803 -6.73 37.34 1.49
C GLU A 803 -8.23 37.52 1.19
N VAL A 804 -9.03 36.55 1.62
CA VAL A 804 -10.50 36.63 1.64
C VAL A 804 -10.92 36.81 3.09
N SER A 805 -11.25 38.03 3.47
CA SER A 805 -11.65 38.37 4.84
C SER A 805 -13.14 38.12 5.10
N GLY A 806 -13.52 38.00 6.36
CA GLY A 806 -14.90 37.78 6.78
C GLY A 806 -15.33 36.30 6.80
N ILE A 807 -14.41 35.37 6.56
CA ILE A 807 -14.68 33.92 6.62
C ILE A 807 -14.28 33.41 8.01
N LYS A 808 -15.29 33.16 8.85
CA LYS A 808 -15.07 32.67 10.23
C LYS A 808 -15.03 31.16 10.29
N ARG A 809 -14.03 30.62 10.97
CA ARG A 809 -13.85 29.17 11.16
C ARG A 809 -13.90 28.36 9.84
N GLY A 810 -13.36 28.90 8.76
CA GLY A 810 -13.27 28.25 7.46
C GLY A 810 -12.21 27.16 7.37
N ASN A 811 -12.22 26.17 8.28
CA ASN A 811 -11.21 25.13 8.39
C ASN A 811 -11.60 23.80 7.69
N THR A 812 -12.76 23.77 7.07
CA THR A 812 -13.20 22.65 6.22
C THR A 812 -13.19 23.11 4.77
N VAL A 813 -12.30 22.56 3.97
CA VAL A 813 -12.10 22.98 2.57
C VAL A 813 -11.94 21.76 1.67
N VAL A 814 -12.55 21.85 0.49
CA VAL A 814 -12.45 20.83 -0.55
C VAL A 814 -12.09 21.48 -1.87
N TRP A 815 -11.14 20.91 -2.58
CA TRP A 815 -10.82 21.24 -3.95
C TRP A 815 -11.69 20.45 -4.93
N VAL A 816 -12.23 21.10 -5.90
CA VAL A 816 -12.92 20.49 -7.04
C VAL A 816 -12.14 20.86 -8.30
N GLY A 817 -11.52 19.85 -8.91
CA GLY A 817 -10.76 20.01 -10.13
C GLY A 817 -11.62 20.11 -11.39
N GLU A 818 -11.04 19.91 -12.56
CA GLU A 818 -11.77 19.78 -13.81
C GLU A 818 -12.77 18.62 -13.76
N VAL A 819 -13.98 18.87 -14.27
CA VAL A 819 -15.08 17.90 -14.25
C VAL A 819 -15.18 17.21 -15.61
#